data_8dcfd8245e41f9e4a69a5a9c9b61005b
#
_entry.id   8dcfd8245e41f9e4a69a5a9c9b61005b
#
_cell.length_a   1.000
_cell.length_b   1.000
_cell.length_c   1.000
_cell.angle_alpha   90.00
_cell.angle_beta   90.00
_cell.angle_gamma   90.00
#
_symmetry.space_group_name_H-M   'P 1'
#
loop_
_entity.id
_entity.type
_entity.pdbx_description
1 polymer ?
#
loop_
_entity_poly.entity_id
_entity_poly.type
_entity_poly.pdbx_seq_one_letter_code
_entity_poly.pdbx_strand_id
1 'polypeptide(L)'
;MKNLVIVESPSKSKTIEKYLGGDYHVVSSKGHIRDLATTGKGGLGIDVENGFIPNYKISADKKEVVKDLQKLAKKSDHVYLASDPDREGEAIAWHLATVLGLDMNEDNRIVFHEITKQAILEAMKHPQKIDQDLVKSQETRRMLDRIIGFRLSKLLQNKIQSKSAGRVQSVALRLIVERENEIRKFKKEEYWTLDALCHKGKSSFTAGLQRVDGKKAKLKNKEETDAIIERCAQGPFIVQSIERKVKKKEPKMPFITSTLQQEASTKLGFGAKKTMQIAQKLYEGIDLGGRSEGLITYMRSDSTRLSPVFLNDAFHYIETIYGKAYRGRACQKNDENAQDAHEAIRMTNVMNTPESVKQYLTNDQYKLYHLIYCRTMASLMAAAKSDAVSVQIDSCGCQFTASGSTLTFDGYLKVYGKYEQVKDDVLPPLENDETLEKVKLEGKQHFTEPPLRYSEARLIKELEEKGIGRPSTYAMIIDTLQARGYASLEKSSETSRTKVFVPSEQGELTDQKLQEYFSSVINVSYTADMEAHLDEIAGGKRNNIEELQQFWDKFDPLVQNAYDHMEKRELERTGELCPECGSELVYRNGRYGKFVSCINFPKCRYTKSEEEPQESDEVCPNCGARMVMKKGRYGSFLACSNYPQCKTIKSLKEKAKPEPTGEMCPECGHELVRRKSRYGTTFVGCSNYPKCRYIKKEPKAAKQSKAKKTESGDEA
;
A
#
# COMPACT_ATOMS: atom_id res chain seq x y z
N MET A 1 -34.87 -23.58 -2.56
CA MET A 1 -34.20 -22.28 -2.36
C MET A 1 -34.08 -21.65 -3.72
N LYS A 2 -34.75 -20.50 -3.96
CA LYS A 2 -34.86 -20.00 -5.35
C LYS A 2 -33.51 -19.58 -5.92
N ASN A 3 -32.77 -18.69 -5.23
CA ASN A 3 -31.56 -18.12 -5.78
C ASN A 3 -30.38 -18.22 -4.79
N LEU A 4 -29.23 -18.66 -5.28
CA LEU A 4 -27.95 -18.65 -4.56
C LEU A 4 -27.07 -17.56 -5.14
N VAL A 5 -26.55 -16.66 -4.29
CA VAL A 5 -25.57 -15.64 -4.69
C VAL A 5 -24.24 -15.94 -3.99
N ILE A 6 -23.16 -16.10 -4.76
CA ILE A 6 -21.84 -16.40 -4.24
C ILE A 6 -20.95 -15.17 -4.40
N VAL A 7 -20.45 -14.64 -3.28
CA VAL A 7 -19.53 -13.50 -3.21
C VAL A 7 -18.15 -13.92 -2.70
N GLU A 8 -17.16 -13.04 -2.73
CA GLU A 8 -15.80 -13.38 -2.29
C GLU A 8 -15.62 -13.40 -0.78
N SER A 9 -16.28 -12.47 -0.06
CA SER A 9 -16.01 -12.27 1.36
C SER A 9 -17.26 -12.42 2.23
N PRO A 10 -17.11 -12.90 3.49
CA PRO A 10 -18.22 -12.99 4.43
C PRO A 10 -18.85 -11.63 4.79
N SER A 11 -18.08 -10.53 4.68
CA SER A 11 -18.60 -9.18 4.94
C SER A 11 -19.60 -8.79 3.87
N LYS A 12 -19.25 -9.00 2.58
CA LYS A 12 -20.16 -8.75 1.45
C LYS A 12 -21.42 -9.56 1.55
N SER A 13 -21.32 -10.88 1.88
CA SER A 13 -22.51 -11.73 1.96
C SER A 13 -23.54 -11.19 2.93
N LYS A 14 -23.13 -10.77 4.13
CA LYS A 14 -24.03 -10.19 5.14
C LYS A 14 -24.70 -8.90 4.71
N THR A 15 -23.97 -8.05 3.96
CA THR A 15 -24.50 -6.77 3.49
C THR A 15 -25.48 -6.98 2.35
N ILE A 16 -25.12 -7.80 1.35
CA ILE A 16 -25.91 -8.02 0.15
C ILE A 16 -27.17 -8.83 0.45
N GLU A 17 -27.10 -9.84 1.34
CA GLU A 17 -28.26 -10.64 1.74
C GLU A 17 -29.40 -9.78 2.32
N LYS A 18 -29.07 -8.75 3.10
CA LYS A 18 -30.05 -7.80 3.63
C LYS A 18 -30.77 -6.98 2.56
N TYR A 19 -30.13 -6.78 1.40
CA TYR A 19 -30.71 -6.01 0.29
C TYR A 19 -31.61 -6.83 -0.61
N LEU A 20 -31.27 -8.11 -0.82
CA LEU A 20 -31.93 -8.99 -1.78
C LEU A 20 -33.20 -9.67 -1.22
N GLY A 21 -33.33 -9.78 0.11
CA GLY A 21 -34.50 -10.37 0.76
C GLY A 21 -34.55 -11.90 0.72
N GLY A 22 -35.69 -12.47 1.14
CA GLY A 22 -35.84 -13.91 1.46
C GLY A 22 -35.77 -14.89 0.28
N ASP A 23 -35.89 -14.42 -0.96
CA ASP A 23 -35.76 -15.28 -2.15
C ASP A 23 -34.31 -15.60 -2.52
N TYR A 24 -33.34 -14.92 -1.90
CA TYR A 24 -31.91 -15.04 -2.14
C TYR A 24 -31.18 -15.51 -0.90
N HIS A 25 -30.26 -16.45 -1.10
CA HIS A 25 -29.31 -16.85 -0.05
C HIS A 25 -27.90 -16.46 -0.50
N VAL A 26 -27.22 -15.62 0.30
CA VAL A 26 -25.91 -15.07 -0.06
C VAL A 26 -24.82 -15.72 0.76
N VAL A 27 -23.89 -16.38 0.09
CA VAL A 27 -22.76 -17.09 0.71
C VAL A 27 -21.42 -16.59 0.19
N SER A 28 -20.33 -16.96 0.85
CA SER A 28 -18.98 -16.53 0.49
C SER A 28 -18.08 -17.71 0.12
N SER A 29 -17.35 -17.59 -0.99
CA SER A 29 -16.25 -18.48 -1.37
C SER A 29 -15.00 -18.30 -0.49
N LYS A 30 -14.93 -17.21 0.26
CA LYS A 30 -13.75 -16.80 1.04
C LYS A 30 -12.50 -16.61 0.17
N GLY A 31 -12.66 -16.03 -1.02
CA GLY A 31 -11.62 -15.79 -2.02
C GLY A 31 -11.46 -16.94 -3.02
N HIS A 32 -10.29 -17.07 -3.62
CA HIS A 32 -9.97 -18.13 -4.59
C HIS A 32 -10.14 -19.52 -4.00
N ILE A 33 -10.77 -20.42 -4.76
CA ILE A 33 -11.01 -21.82 -4.36
C ILE A 33 -10.06 -22.80 -5.02
N ARG A 34 -9.47 -22.46 -6.18
CA ARG A 34 -8.49 -23.25 -6.93
C ARG A 34 -7.22 -22.43 -7.19
N ASP A 35 -6.10 -23.12 -7.34
CA ASP A 35 -4.84 -22.54 -7.83
C ASP A 35 -4.09 -23.59 -8.66
N LEU A 36 -3.08 -23.16 -9.43
CA LEU A 36 -2.18 -24.02 -10.16
C LEU A 36 -1.52 -25.04 -9.22
N ALA A 37 -1.55 -26.30 -9.61
CA ALA A 37 -0.91 -27.37 -8.85
C ALA A 37 0.61 -27.14 -8.74
N THR A 38 1.21 -27.67 -7.70
CA THR A 38 2.69 -27.70 -7.54
C THR A 38 3.27 -29.02 -8.02
N THR A 39 2.71 -29.60 -9.08
CA THR A 39 3.09 -30.89 -9.70
C THR A 39 3.54 -30.66 -11.14
N GLY A 40 4.05 -31.70 -11.79
CA GLY A 40 4.59 -31.63 -13.16
C GLY A 40 6.04 -31.17 -13.22
N LYS A 41 6.56 -30.94 -14.43
CA LYS A 41 7.94 -30.53 -14.69
C LYS A 41 8.27 -29.22 -13.95
N GLY A 42 9.28 -29.23 -13.10
CA GLY A 42 9.65 -28.07 -12.28
C GLY A 42 8.65 -27.66 -11.19
N GLY A 43 7.53 -28.40 -11.00
CA GLY A 43 6.47 -28.05 -10.05
C GLY A 43 5.59 -26.88 -10.51
N LEU A 44 5.56 -26.59 -11.81
CA LEU A 44 4.87 -25.43 -12.36
C LEU A 44 3.34 -25.56 -12.32
N GLY A 45 2.82 -26.80 -12.47
CA GLY A 45 1.39 -27.03 -12.66
C GLY A 45 0.87 -26.53 -14.01
N ILE A 46 1.77 -26.43 -14.98
CA ILE A 46 1.50 -25.97 -16.35
C ILE A 46 2.19 -26.95 -17.29
N ASP A 47 1.48 -27.45 -18.28
CA ASP A 47 2.05 -28.24 -19.37
C ASP A 47 2.50 -27.29 -20.49
N VAL A 48 3.78 -26.92 -20.43
CA VAL A 48 4.38 -25.96 -21.37
C VAL A 48 4.53 -26.59 -22.76
N GLU A 49 4.81 -27.90 -22.84
CA GLU A 49 5.10 -28.61 -24.08
C GLU A 49 3.84 -28.81 -24.96
N ASN A 50 2.67 -28.86 -24.32
CA ASN A 50 1.38 -29.06 -25.01
C ASN A 50 0.51 -27.79 -25.02
N GLY A 51 1.11 -26.59 -25.18
CA GLY A 51 0.36 -25.34 -25.35
C GLY A 51 -0.06 -24.67 -24.03
N PHE A 52 0.74 -24.76 -22.98
CA PHE A 52 0.56 -24.08 -21.69
C PHE A 52 -0.74 -24.46 -20.97
N ILE A 53 -1.11 -25.74 -21.00
CA ILE A 53 -2.35 -26.23 -20.35
C ILE A 53 -2.20 -26.13 -18.83
N PRO A 54 -3.03 -25.31 -18.11
CA PRO A 54 -2.95 -25.18 -16.67
C PRO A 54 -3.60 -26.35 -15.94
N ASN A 55 -2.93 -26.87 -14.92
CA ASN A 55 -3.47 -27.89 -14.03
C ASN A 55 -3.93 -27.26 -12.72
N TYR A 56 -5.22 -26.95 -12.62
CA TYR A 56 -5.82 -26.38 -11.43
C TYR A 56 -6.25 -27.44 -10.41
N LYS A 57 -5.99 -27.18 -9.14
CA LYS A 57 -6.44 -28.00 -7.99
C LYS A 57 -7.17 -27.15 -6.96
N ILE A 58 -8.19 -27.73 -6.34
CA ILE A 58 -8.85 -27.10 -5.19
C ILE A 58 -7.83 -27.01 -4.05
N SER A 59 -7.67 -25.83 -3.50
CA SER A 59 -6.78 -25.56 -2.38
C SER A 59 -7.20 -26.39 -1.14
N ALA A 60 -6.23 -26.93 -0.42
CA ALA A 60 -6.50 -27.87 0.68
C ALA A 60 -7.43 -27.29 1.76
N ASP A 61 -7.26 -25.99 2.07
CA ASP A 61 -8.05 -25.23 3.03
C ASP A 61 -9.46 -24.86 2.52
N LYS A 62 -9.75 -25.06 1.22
CA LYS A 62 -11.02 -24.71 0.58
C LYS A 62 -11.94 -25.90 0.31
N LYS A 63 -11.47 -27.12 0.55
CA LYS A 63 -12.24 -28.34 0.25
C LYS A 63 -13.62 -28.38 0.92
N GLU A 64 -13.71 -27.97 2.17
CA GLU A 64 -14.99 -27.91 2.90
C GLU A 64 -15.90 -26.82 2.35
N VAL A 65 -15.36 -25.61 2.09
CA VAL A 65 -16.12 -24.52 1.48
C VAL A 65 -16.71 -24.93 0.14
N VAL A 66 -15.91 -25.58 -0.71
CA VAL A 66 -16.38 -26.07 -2.01
C VAL A 66 -17.48 -27.11 -1.87
N LYS A 67 -17.34 -28.09 -0.93
CA LYS A 67 -18.41 -29.08 -0.69
C LYS A 67 -19.71 -28.42 -0.26
N ASP A 68 -19.65 -27.42 0.59
CA ASP A 68 -20.85 -26.72 1.05
C ASP A 68 -21.47 -25.90 -0.07
N LEU A 69 -20.68 -25.22 -0.89
CA LEU A 69 -21.17 -24.49 -2.07
C LEU A 69 -21.82 -25.44 -3.08
N GLN A 70 -21.24 -26.63 -3.35
CA GLN A 70 -21.83 -27.63 -4.24
C GLN A 70 -23.17 -28.17 -3.72
N LYS A 71 -23.31 -28.37 -2.39
CA LYS A 71 -24.58 -28.79 -1.79
C LYS A 71 -25.66 -27.70 -1.91
N LEU A 72 -25.27 -26.43 -1.75
CA LEU A 72 -26.17 -25.30 -1.87
C LEU A 72 -26.59 -25.08 -3.32
N ALA A 73 -25.64 -25.11 -4.27
CA ALA A 73 -25.92 -24.95 -5.68
C ALA A 73 -26.91 -25.99 -6.20
N LYS A 74 -26.77 -27.29 -5.82
CA LYS A 74 -27.72 -28.36 -6.18
C LYS A 74 -29.13 -28.16 -5.62
N LYS A 75 -29.32 -27.35 -4.59
CA LYS A 75 -30.62 -27.06 -3.96
C LYS A 75 -31.23 -25.76 -4.45
N SER A 76 -30.57 -25.04 -5.32
CA SER A 76 -30.96 -23.72 -5.80
C SER A 76 -31.40 -23.82 -7.25
N ASP A 77 -32.42 -23.06 -7.64
CA ASP A 77 -32.92 -22.99 -8.99
C ASP A 77 -31.97 -22.19 -9.92
N HIS A 78 -31.36 -21.11 -9.34
CA HIS A 78 -30.36 -20.29 -10.00
C HIS A 78 -29.15 -20.01 -9.07
N VAL A 79 -27.97 -19.90 -9.69
CA VAL A 79 -26.70 -19.58 -9.02
C VAL A 79 -26.08 -18.35 -9.67
N TYR A 80 -25.93 -17.29 -8.91
CA TYR A 80 -25.28 -16.04 -9.34
C TYR A 80 -23.90 -15.91 -8.72
N LEU A 81 -22.93 -15.44 -9.52
CA LEU A 81 -21.54 -15.24 -9.15
C LEU A 81 -21.25 -13.74 -9.06
N ALA A 82 -21.16 -13.21 -7.85
CA ALA A 82 -21.08 -11.78 -7.55
C ALA A 82 -19.74 -11.40 -6.92
N SER A 83 -18.64 -11.81 -7.58
CA SER A 83 -17.27 -11.41 -7.24
C SER A 83 -16.95 -9.99 -7.70
N ASP A 84 -15.81 -9.43 -7.25
CA ASP A 84 -15.36 -8.07 -7.57
C ASP A 84 -15.28 -7.80 -9.09
N PRO A 85 -15.38 -6.54 -9.51
CA PRO A 85 -15.40 -6.16 -10.93
C PRO A 85 -13.99 -6.08 -11.55
N ASP A 86 -13.03 -6.86 -11.08
CA ASP A 86 -11.67 -6.92 -11.65
C ASP A 86 -11.35 -8.32 -12.20
N ARG A 87 -10.17 -8.47 -12.85
CA ARG A 87 -9.72 -9.76 -13.42
C ARG A 87 -9.67 -10.88 -12.39
N GLU A 88 -9.30 -10.57 -11.14
CA GLU A 88 -9.22 -11.56 -10.06
C GLU A 88 -10.64 -12.04 -9.69
N GLY A 89 -11.60 -11.12 -9.63
CA GLY A 89 -13.00 -11.44 -9.38
C GLY A 89 -13.61 -12.27 -10.53
N GLU A 90 -13.27 -11.96 -11.78
CA GLU A 90 -13.71 -12.74 -12.95
C GLU A 90 -13.14 -14.16 -12.92
N ALA A 91 -11.87 -14.31 -12.60
CA ALA A 91 -11.25 -15.64 -12.42
C ALA A 91 -11.87 -16.42 -11.26
N ILE A 92 -12.24 -15.76 -10.16
CA ILE A 92 -12.95 -16.40 -9.04
C ILE A 92 -14.32 -16.90 -9.52
N ALA A 93 -15.07 -16.09 -10.27
CA ALA A 93 -16.35 -16.48 -10.85
C ALA A 93 -16.19 -17.70 -11.76
N TRP A 94 -15.24 -17.67 -12.68
CA TRP A 94 -14.93 -18.79 -13.58
C TRP A 94 -14.52 -20.07 -12.83
N HIS A 95 -13.68 -19.95 -11.81
CA HIS A 95 -13.30 -21.10 -10.98
C HIS A 95 -14.50 -21.68 -10.22
N LEU A 96 -15.41 -20.83 -9.73
CA LEU A 96 -16.64 -21.28 -9.09
C LEU A 96 -17.57 -21.99 -10.09
N ALA A 97 -17.82 -21.38 -11.25
CA ALA A 97 -18.65 -21.97 -12.29
C ALA A 97 -18.13 -23.35 -12.71
N THR A 98 -16.82 -23.49 -12.93
CA THR A 98 -16.19 -24.78 -13.28
C THR A 98 -16.42 -25.85 -12.20
N VAL A 99 -16.22 -25.50 -10.91
CA VAL A 99 -16.31 -26.47 -9.81
C VAL A 99 -17.76 -26.82 -9.48
N LEU A 100 -18.67 -25.90 -9.69
CA LEU A 100 -20.11 -26.11 -9.47
C LEU A 100 -20.83 -26.77 -10.68
N GLY A 101 -20.15 -26.84 -11.84
CA GLY A 101 -20.71 -27.38 -13.07
C GLY A 101 -21.77 -26.47 -13.68
N LEU A 102 -21.62 -25.16 -13.58
CA LEU A 102 -22.50 -24.18 -14.19
C LEU A 102 -22.19 -24.03 -15.70
N ASP A 103 -23.18 -23.73 -16.50
CA ASP A 103 -22.98 -23.41 -17.92
C ASP A 103 -22.33 -22.02 -18.03
N MET A 104 -21.22 -21.96 -18.74
CA MET A 104 -20.46 -20.71 -18.97
C MET A 104 -21.17 -19.77 -19.95
N ASN A 105 -22.19 -20.26 -20.67
CA ASN A 105 -22.97 -19.46 -21.61
C ASN A 105 -24.21 -18.81 -20.98
N GLU A 106 -24.52 -19.16 -19.74
CA GLU A 106 -25.62 -18.55 -19.00
C GLU A 106 -25.20 -17.21 -18.37
N ASP A 107 -26.18 -16.30 -18.23
CA ASP A 107 -26.02 -15.01 -17.60
C ASP A 107 -26.07 -15.16 -16.07
N ASN A 108 -24.98 -15.64 -15.47
CA ASN A 108 -24.87 -15.91 -14.05
C ASN A 108 -23.88 -15.01 -13.31
N ARG A 109 -23.20 -14.11 -14.02
CA ARG A 109 -22.23 -13.15 -13.47
C ARG A 109 -22.90 -11.84 -13.12
N ILE A 110 -22.77 -11.40 -11.85
CA ILE A 110 -23.27 -10.11 -11.36
C ILE A 110 -22.08 -9.19 -11.09
N VAL A 111 -22.09 -8.02 -11.71
CA VAL A 111 -21.01 -7.00 -11.56
C VAL A 111 -21.58 -5.73 -10.96
N PHE A 112 -20.92 -5.21 -9.94
CA PHE A 112 -21.25 -3.94 -9.30
C PHE A 112 -19.99 -3.23 -8.80
N HIS A 113 -19.98 -1.90 -8.87
CA HIS A 113 -18.84 -1.08 -8.47
C HIS A 113 -18.99 -0.47 -7.07
N GLU A 114 -20.16 -0.59 -6.46
CA GLU A 114 -20.44 -0.16 -5.10
C GLU A 114 -21.45 -1.10 -4.43
N ILE A 115 -21.37 -1.23 -3.10
CA ILE A 115 -22.27 -2.10 -2.34
C ILE A 115 -23.34 -1.23 -1.65
N THR A 116 -24.22 -0.67 -2.47
CA THR A 116 -25.45 0.02 -2.05
C THR A 116 -26.66 -0.80 -2.46
N LYS A 117 -27.81 -0.58 -1.77
CA LYS A 117 -29.05 -1.30 -2.10
C LYS A 117 -29.44 -1.08 -3.56
N GLN A 118 -29.36 0.17 -4.02
CA GLN A 118 -29.73 0.53 -5.39
C GLN A 118 -28.84 -0.16 -6.43
N ALA A 119 -27.51 -0.07 -6.26
CA ALA A 119 -26.55 -0.67 -7.20
C ALA A 119 -26.68 -2.21 -7.25
N ILE A 120 -26.87 -2.87 -6.11
CA ILE A 120 -27.05 -4.33 -6.07
C ILE A 120 -28.34 -4.75 -6.75
N LEU A 121 -29.48 -4.08 -6.45
CA LEU A 121 -30.75 -4.42 -7.09
C LEU A 121 -30.72 -4.16 -8.59
N GLU A 122 -30.02 -3.11 -9.04
CA GLU A 122 -29.87 -2.83 -10.47
C GLU A 122 -28.98 -3.87 -11.16
N ALA A 123 -27.84 -4.23 -10.56
CA ALA A 123 -26.97 -5.29 -11.07
C ALA A 123 -27.68 -6.64 -11.20
N MET A 124 -28.56 -6.98 -10.26
CA MET A 124 -29.34 -8.21 -10.31
C MET A 124 -30.37 -8.28 -11.46
N LYS A 125 -30.74 -7.13 -12.04
CA LYS A 125 -31.63 -7.09 -13.23
C LYS A 125 -30.86 -7.32 -14.52
N HIS A 126 -29.54 -7.15 -14.51
CA HIS A 126 -28.67 -7.23 -15.68
C HIS A 126 -27.52 -8.22 -15.45
N PRO A 127 -27.80 -9.51 -15.21
CA PRO A 127 -26.77 -10.50 -15.12
C PRO A 127 -26.06 -10.66 -16.47
N GLN A 128 -24.79 -11.04 -16.42
CA GLN A 128 -23.91 -11.15 -17.58
C GLN A 128 -23.31 -12.54 -17.66
N LYS A 129 -22.70 -12.85 -18.78
CA LYS A 129 -21.83 -14.01 -18.94
C LYS A 129 -20.49 -13.73 -18.28
N ILE A 130 -19.78 -14.80 -17.89
CA ILE A 130 -18.39 -14.70 -17.47
C ILE A 130 -17.55 -14.26 -18.66
N ASP A 131 -16.81 -13.20 -18.54
CA ASP A 131 -15.92 -12.66 -19.55
C ASP A 131 -14.68 -13.55 -19.70
N GLN A 132 -14.66 -14.36 -20.77
CA GLN A 132 -13.60 -15.31 -21.03
C GLN A 132 -12.25 -14.63 -21.36
N ASP A 133 -12.26 -13.42 -21.89
CA ASP A 133 -11.01 -12.71 -22.22
C ASP A 133 -10.37 -12.09 -20.97
N LEU A 134 -11.17 -11.61 -20.04
CA LEU A 134 -10.69 -11.27 -18.69
C LEU A 134 -10.12 -12.48 -17.96
N VAL A 135 -10.78 -13.64 -18.05
CA VAL A 135 -10.28 -14.90 -17.47
C VAL A 135 -8.94 -15.28 -18.10
N LYS A 136 -8.81 -15.29 -19.44
CA LYS A 136 -7.56 -15.60 -20.15
C LYS A 136 -6.44 -14.65 -19.73
N SER A 137 -6.72 -13.37 -19.57
CA SER A 137 -5.75 -12.38 -19.11
C SER A 137 -5.22 -12.70 -17.70
N GLN A 138 -6.12 -13.04 -16.77
CA GLN A 138 -5.74 -13.43 -15.41
C GLN A 138 -4.96 -14.75 -15.39
N GLU A 139 -5.40 -15.77 -16.15
CA GLU A 139 -4.68 -17.05 -16.28
C GLU A 139 -3.28 -16.86 -16.86
N THR A 140 -3.14 -16.07 -17.93
CA THR A 140 -1.86 -15.75 -18.55
C THR A 140 -0.93 -15.09 -17.53
N ARG A 141 -1.41 -14.08 -16.83
CA ARG A 141 -0.66 -13.44 -15.75
C ARG A 141 -0.24 -14.42 -14.66
N ARG A 142 -1.17 -15.28 -14.22
CA ARG A 142 -0.91 -16.29 -13.19
C ARG A 142 0.16 -17.29 -13.64
N MET A 143 0.10 -17.73 -14.91
CA MET A 143 1.09 -18.63 -15.50
C MET A 143 2.46 -17.98 -15.63
N LEU A 144 2.54 -16.76 -16.15
CA LEU A 144 3.80 -15.98 -16.23
C LEU A 144 4.44 -15.80 -14.84
N ASP A 145 3.67 -15.35 -13.86
CA ASP A 145 4.16 -15.13 -12.49
C ASP A 145 4.59 -16.46 -11.83
N ARG A 146 3.93 -17.58 -12.15
CA ARG A 146 4.30 -18.93 -11.71
C ARG A 146 5.62 -19.39 -12.35
N ILE A 147 5.76 -19.26 -13.65
CA ILE A 147 6.95 -19.66 -14.41
C ILE A 147 8.16 -18.86 -13.91
N ILE A 148 8.07 -17.54 -13.93
CA ILE A 148 9.14 -16.65 -13.50
C ILE A 148 9.47 -16.91 -12.01
N GLY A 149 8.45 -16.88 -11.17
CA GLY A 149 8.63 -17.00 -9.73
C GLY A 149 9.27 -18.32 -9.32
N PHE A 150 8.87 -19.45 -9.88
CA PHE A 150 9.42 -20.76 -9.53
C PHE A 150 10.82 -20.97 -10.10
N ARG A 151 11.02 -20.64 -11.37
CA ARG A 151 12.31 -20.85 -12.03
C ARG A 151 13.40 -19.95 -11.46
N LEU A 152 13.14 -18.63 -11.37
CA LEU A 152 14.11 -17.68 -10.82
C LEU A 152 14.33 -17.89 -9.33
N SER A 153 13.26 -18.10 -8.54
CA SER A 153 13.44 -18.27 -7.10
C SER A 153 14.31 -19.49 -6.78
N LYS A 154 14.09 -20.61 -7.48
CA LYS A 154 14.90 -21.82 -7.30
C LYS A 154 16.36 -21.59 -7.71
N LEU A 155 16.61 -20.94 -8.83
CA LEU A 155 17.94 -20.58 -9.29
C LEU A 155 18.66 -19.69 -8.27
N LEU A 156 18.05 -18.57 -7.88
CA LEU A 156 18.67 -17.59 -6.98
C LEU A 156 18.84 -18.12 -5.56
N GLN A 157 17.93 -18.98 -5.08
CA GLN A 157 18.10 -19.68 -3.80
C GLN A 157 19.35 -20.58 -3.84
N ASN A 158 19.55 -21.32 -4.94
CA ASN A 158 20.66 -22.24 -5.07
C ASN A 158 22.01 -21.52 -5.28
N LYS A 159 22.02 -20.42 -6.03
CA LYS A 159 23.24 -19.73 -6.43
C LYS A 159 23.66 -18.65 -5.42
N ILE A 160 22.73 -17.82 -4.95
CA ILE A 160 23.03 -16.64 -4.13
C ILE A 160 22.21 -16.53 -2.85
N GLN A 161 21.48 -17.58 -2.46
CA GLN A 161 20.64 -17.64 -1.25
C GLN A 161 19.54 -16.56 -1.19
N SER A 162 19.13 -16.03 -2.33
CA SER A 162 18.03 -15.09 -2.41
C SER A 162 16.69 -15.78 -2.20
N LYS A 163 15.73 -15.14 -1.50
CA LYS A 163 14.48 -15.81 -1.10
C LYS A 163 13.55 -16.10 -2.26
N SER A 164 13.37 -15.14 -3.16
CA SER A 164 12.51 -15.27 -4.35
C SER A 164 12.75 -14.15 -5.33
N ALA A 165 12.41 -14.38 -6.59
CA ALA A 165 12.27 -13.34 -7.59
C ALA A 165 10.89 -13.43 -8.24
N GLY A 166 10.46 -12.32 -8.83
CA GLY A 166 9.23 -12.24 -9.59
C GLY A 166 9.28 -11.01 -10.49
N ARG A 167 8.56 -11.02 -11.58
CA ARG A 167 8.62 -10.04 -12.63
C ARG A 167 8.57 -8.60 -12.10
N VAL A 168 7.45 -8.21 -11.50
CA VAL A 168 7.22 -6.82 -11.06
C VAL A 168 8.04 -6.44 -9.82
N GLN A 169 8.17 -7.38 -8.85
CA GLN A 169 8.95 -7.10 -7.63
C GLN A 169 10.43 -6.88 -7.91
N SER A 170 11.01 -7.58 -8.90
CA SER A 170 12.42 -7.44 -9.25
C SER A 170 12.71 -6.11 -9.93
N VAL A 171 11.79 -5.63 -10.77
CA VAL A 171 11.92 -4.30 -11.38
C VAL A 171 11.72 -3.19 -10.33
N ALA A 172 10.82 -3.36 -9.37
CA ALA A 172 10.69 -2.41 -8.27
C ALA A 172 11.96 -2.36 -7.38
N LEU A 173 12.61 -3.52 -7.15
CA LEU A 173 13.92 -3.57 -6.48
C LEU A 173 14.98 -2.82 -7.27
N ARG A 174 15.04 -3.03 -8.57
CA ARG A 174 15.97 -2.34 -9.48
C ARG A 174 15.85 -0.82 -9.36
N LEU A 175 14.64 -0.26 -9.38
CA LEU A 175 14.44 1.19 -9.22
C LEU A 175 15.04 1.71 -7.91
N ILE A 176 14.90 0.95 -6.82
CA ILE A 176 15.48 1.32 -5.53
C ILE A 176 17.02 1.28 -5.57
N VAL A 177 17.61 0.22 -6.17
CA VAL A 177 19.05 0.05 -6.28
C VAL A 177 19.68 1.10 -7.21
N GLU A 178 19.04 1.38 -8.36
CA GLU A 178 19.48 2.44 -9.29
C GLU A 178 19.50 3.81 -8.59
N ARG A 179 18.46 4.14 -7.84
CA ARG A 179 18.37 5.37 -7.05
C ARG A 179 19.47 5.45 -6.00
N GLU A 180 19.78 4.37 -5.31
CA GLU A 180 20.87 4.34 -4.33
C GLU A 180 22.23 4.54 -5.02
N ASN A 181 22.43 3.96 -6.20
CA ASN A 181 23.63 4.16 -6.99
C ASN A 181 23.77 5.60 -7.51
N GLU A 182 22.67 6.25 -7.89
CA GLU A 182 22.65 7.68 -8.23
C GLU A 182 23.09 8.52 -7.04
N ILE A 183 22.58 8.24 -5.86
CA ILE A 183 22.91 8.95 -4.62
C ILE A 183 24.40 8.78 -4.27
N ARG A 184 24.94 7.56 -4.38
CA ARG A 184 26.36 7.26 -4.09
C ARG A 184 27.32 7.93 -5.07
N LYS A 185 26.91 8.09 -6.33
CA LYS A 185 27.72 8.74 -7.39
C LYS A 185 27.60 10.26 -7.40
N PHE A 186 26.61 10.79 -6.67
CA PHE A 186 26.31 12.21 -6.68
C PHE A 186 27.45 13.03 -6.07
N LYS A 187 27.85 14.06 -6.79
CA LYS A 187 28.86 15.06 -6.34
C LYS A 187 28.13 16.34 -6.01
N LYS A 188 28.31 16.81 -4.78
CA LYS A 188 27.75 18.09 -4.35
C LYS A 188 28.48 19.22 -5.04
N GLU A 189 27.73 20.15 -5.63
CA GLU A 189 28.21 21.38 -6.23
C GLU A 189 27.75 22.55 -5.40
N GLU A 190 28.65 23.47 -5.13
CA GLU A 190 28.37 24.71 -4.43
C GLU A 190 27.67 25.69 -5.38
N TYR A 191 26.66 26.39 -4.86
CA TYR A 191 26.07 27.55 -5.50
C TYR A 191 25.58 28.53 -4.43
N TRP A 192 25.39 29.78 -4.83
CA TRP A 192 24.94 30.83 -3.95
C TRP A 192 23.65 31.45 -4.44
N THR A 193 22.87 32.00 -3.52
CA THR A 193 21.73 32.86 -3.79
C THR A 193 21.95 34.19 -3.09
N LEU A 194 21.44 35.25 -3.68
CA LEU A 194 21.50 36.58 -3.10
C LEU A 194 20.08 37.08 -2.89
N ASP A 195 19.77 37.38 -1.64
CA ASP A 195 18.48 37.92 -1.21
C ASP A 195 18.67 39.40 -0.77
N ALA A 196 17.73 40.25 -1.19
CA ALA A 196 17.60 41.60 -0.73
C ALA A 196 16.45 41.69 0.28
N LEU A 197 16.75 41.93 1.53
CA LEU A 197 15.76 42.23 2.55
C LEU A 197 15.41 43.73 2.45
N CYS A 198 14.23 44.02 1.91
CA CYS A 198 13.70 45.34 1.67
C CYS A 198 12.76 45.75 2.78
N HIS A 199 12.78 47.05 3.14
CA HIS A 199 11.88 47.64 4.11
C HIS A 199 11.05 48.73 3.50
N LYS A 200 9.74 48.76 3.83
CA LYS A 200 8.85 49.87 3.54
C LYS A 200 8.00 50.19 4.78
N GLY A 201 8.30 51.31 5.40
CA GLY A 201 7.65 51.69 6.66
C GLY A 201 7.97 50.65 7.75
N LYS A 202 6.93 50.01 8.30
CA LYS A 202 7.05 48.94 9.32
C LYS A 202 7.11 47.52 8.75
N SER A 203 6.92 47.38 7.46
CA SER A 203 6.86 46.09 6.77
C SER A 203 8.22 45.77 6.16
N SER A 204 8.57 44.46 6.13
CA SER A 204 9.74 43.93 5.43
C SER A 204 9.34 42.80 4.50
N PHE A 205 10.05 42.68 3.39
CA PHE A 205 9.86 41.60 2.43
C PHE A 205 11.20 41.23 1.79
N THR A 206 11.30 40.04 1.25
CA THR A 206 12.54 39.55 0.63
C THR A 206 12.37 39.48 -0.89
N ALA A 207 13.36 40.04 -1.62
CA ALA A 207 13.46 39.90 -3.07
C ALA A 207 14.71 39.10 -3.40
N GLY A 208 14.58 38.03 -4.20
CA GLY A 208 15.71 37.21 -4.62
C GLY A 208 16.27 37.65 -5.95
N LEU A 209 17.61 37.66 -6.10
CA LEU A 209 18.31 37.98 -7.34
C LEU A 209 17.94 36.96 -8.45
N GLN A 210 17.46 37.46 -9.58
CA GLN A 210 17.09 36.64 -10.73
C GLN A 210 17.99 36.81 -11.93
N ARG A 211 18.41 38.08 -12.20
CA ARG A 211 19.21 38.40 -13.39
C ARG A 211 20.30 39.42 -13.03
N VAL A 212 21.41 39.36 -13.76
CA VAL A 212 22.50 40.34 -13.78
C VAL A 212 22.73 40.70 -15.21
N ASP A 213 22.65 42.00 -15.56
CA ASP A 213 22.76 42.52 -16.92
C ASP A 213 21.87 41.77 -17.94
N GLY A 214 20.62 41.50 -17.54
CA GLY A 214 19.63 40.81 -18.36
C GLY A 214 19.79 39.27 -18.45
N LYS A 215 20.90 38.70 -18.01
CA LYS A 215 21.14 37.25 -18.00
C LYS A 215 20.74 36.63 -16.67
N LYS A 216 20.26 35.38 -16.70
CA LYS A 216 19.91 34.64 -15.48
C LYS A 216 21.13 34.56 -14.55
N ALA A 217 20.94 35.00 -13.29
CA ALA A 217 22.00 34.97 -12.29
C ALA A 217 22.43 33.51 -11.98
N LYS A 218 23.74 33.31 -11.96
CA LYS A 218 24.37 32.03 -11.56
C LYS A 218 25.58 32.40 -10.71
N LEU A 219 25.45 32.29 -9.40
CA LEU A 219 26.50 32.58 -8.44
C LEU A 219 27.13 31.27 -8.01
N LYS A 220 28.40 31.05 -8.29
CA LYS A 220 29.07 29.78 -8.07
C LYS A 220 29.82 29.72 -6.75
N ASN A 221 30.25 30.89 -6.25
CA ASN A 221 31.08 31.00 -5.07
C ASN A 221 30.79 32.32 -4.33
N LYS A 222 31.47 32.48 -3.21
CA LYS A 222 31.34 33.65 -2.36
C LYS A 222 31.84 34.94 -3.04
N GLU A 223 32.96 34.83 -3.76
CA GLU A 223 33.60 35.97 -4.43
C GLU A 223 32.72 36.59 -5.49
N GLU A 224 32.05 35.77 -6.32
CA GLU A 224 31.05 36.23 -7.29
C GLU A 224 29.87 36.90 -6.63
N THR A 225 29.45 36.39 -5.47
CA THR A 225 28.33 36.91 -4.70
C THR A 225 28.67 38.24 -4.06
N ASP A 226 29.86 38.36 -3.41
CA ASP A 226 30.34 39.57 -2.78
C ASP A 226 30.53 40.68 -3.82
N ALA A 227 31.08 40.41 -5.00
CA ALA A 227 31.20 41.38 -6.10
C ALA A 227 29.85 41.96 -6.55
N ILE A 228 28.77 41.14 -6.58
CA ILE A 228 27.42 41.61 -6.88
C ILE A 228 26.88 42.45 -5.69
N ILE A 229 27.14 42.05 -4.46
CA ILE A 229 26.73 42.81 -3.28
C ILE A 229 27.38 44.22 -3.30
N GLU A 230 28.68 44.31 -3.54
CA GLU A 230 29.40 45.57 -3.65
C GLU A 230 28.87 46.46 -4.77
N ARG A 231 28.59 45.86 -5.96
CA ARG A 231 27.97 46.55 -7.09
C ARG A 231 26.59 47.11 -6.75
N CYS A 232 25.71 46.33 -6.13
CA CYS A 232 24.38 46.77 -5.72
C CYS A 232 24.40 47.81 -4.58
N ALA A 233 25.42 47.79 -3.73
CA ALA A 233 25.58 48.77 -2.66
C ALA A 233 25.87 50.19 -3.17
N GLN A 234 26.32 50.37 -4.43
CA GLN A 234 26.63 51.66 -5.04
C GLN A 234 25.42 52.39 -5.62
N GLY A 235 24.26 51.74 -5.73
CA GLY A 235 23.10 52.35 -6.36
C GLY A 235 21.79 52.14 -5.56
N PRO A 236 20.76 52.88 -5.91
CA PRO A 236 19.45 52.73 -5.30
C PRO A 236 18.78 51.43 -5.75
N PHE A 237 17.90 50.90 -4.91
CA PHE A 237 16.98 49.81 -5.27
C PHE A 237 15.66 50.45 -5.73
N ILE A 238 15.34 50.33 -7.01
CA ILE A 238 14.19 50.97 -7.63
C ILE A 238 13.21 49.91 -8.09
N VAL A 239 11.94 50.06 -7.76
CA VAL A 239 10.84 49.23 -8.24
C VAL A 239 10.61 49.50 -9.73
N GLN A 240 11.03 48.60 -10.61
CA GLN A 240 10.87 48.73 -12.05
C GLN A 240 9.46 48.43 -12.57
N SER A 241 8.85 47.38 -12.02
CA SER A 241 7.51 46.99 -12.45
C SER A 241 6.78 46.16 -11.37
N ILE A 242 5.47 46.34 -11.37
CA ILE A 242 4.57 45.57 -10.50
C ILE A 242 3.54 44.87 -11.38
N GLU A 243 3.61 43.56 -11.44
CA GLU A 243 2.66 42.73 -12.19
C GLU A 243 1.65 42.11 -11.22
N ARG A 244 0.35 42.29 -11.49
CA ARG A 244 -0.75 41.68 -10.72
C ARG A 244 -1.51 40.73 -11.62
N LYS A 245 -1.70 39.50 -11.15
CA LYS A 245 -2.40 38.43 -11.87
C LYS A 245 -3.26 37.59 -10.94
N VAL A 246 -4.47 37.29 -11.39
CA VAL A 246 -5.30 36.29 -10.71
C VAL A 246 -4.78 34.91 -11.10
N LYS A 247 -4.21 34.21 -10.12
CA LYS A 247 -3.81 32.80 -10.26
C LYS A 247 -4.95 31.89 -9.85
N LYS A 248 -5.28 30.93 -10.70
CA LYS A 248 -6.22 29.86 -10.40
C LYS A 248 -5.44 28.60 -10.00
N LYS A 249 -5.91 27.95 -8.94
CA LYS A 249 -5.38 26.65 -8.49
C LYS A 249 -6.50 25.64 -8.65
N GLU A 250 -6.34 24.76 -9.65
CA GLU A 250 -7.33 23.75 -9.96
C GLU A 250 -7.33 22.63 -8.91
N PRO A 251 -8.49 22.03 -8.59
CA PRO A 251 -8.56 20.86 -7.75
C PRO A 251 -7.91 19.67 -8.46
N LYS A 252 -7.39 18.76 -7.66
CA LYS A 252 -6.88 17.49 -8.18
C LYS A 252 -8.03 16.56 -8.53
N MET A 253 -7.81 15.62 -9.44
CA MET A 253 -8.77 14.58 -9.85
C MET A 253 -9.24 13.73 -8.66
N PRO A 254 -10.39 13.04 -8.76
CA PRO A 254 -10.80 12.03 -7.79
C PRO A 254 -9.71 10.96 -7.64
N PHE A 255 -9.75 10.21 -6.54
CA PHE A 255 -8.74 9.18 -6.31
C PHE A 255 -8.87 8.00 -7.26
N ILE A 256 -7.71 7.55 -7.73
CA ILE A 256 -7.43 6.20 -8.20
C ILE A 256 -6.59 5.47 -7.13
N THR A 257 -6.38 4.18 -7.27
CA THR A 257 -5.67 3.38 -6.25
C THR A 257 -4.30 3.94 -5.90
N SER A 258 -3.49 4.30 -6.89
CA SER A 258 -2.14 4.83 -6.70
C SER A 258 -2.16 6.17 -5.96
N THR A 259 -2.99 7.12 -6.38
CA THR A 259 -3.09 8.44 -5.76
C THR A 259 -3.68 8.38 -4.35
N LEU A 260 -4.62 7.45 -4.08
CA LEU A 260 -5.11 7.20 -2.73
C LEU A 260 -3.99 6.69 -1.81
N GLN A 261 -3.19 5.72 -2.26
CA GLN A 261 -2.06 5.20 -1.49
C GLN A 261 -1.00 6.28 -1.23
N GLN A 262 -0.69 7.12 -2.22
CA GLN A 262 0.26 8.23 -2.10
C GLN A 262 -0.21 9.27 -1.07
N GLU A 263 -1.45 9.72 -1.16
CA GLU A 263 -1.99 10.74 -0.25
C GLU A 263 -2.23 10.17 1.16
N ALA A 264 -2.69 8.93 1.29
CA ALA A 264 -2.81 8.27 2.58
C ALA A 264 -1.45 8.12 3.29
N SER A 265 -0.38 7.81 2.52
CA SER A 265 0.97 7.75 3.05
C SER A 265 1.47 9.12 3.53
N THR A 266 1.31 10.16 2.72
CA THR A 266 1.84 11.49 3.00
C THR A 266 1.01 12.28 4.03
N LYS A 267 -0.31 12.14 4.02
CA LYS A 267 -1.23 12.93 4.86
C LYS A 267 -1.66 12.21 6.14
N LEU A 268 -1.77 10.88 6.09
CA LEU A 268 -2.24 10.07 7.22
C LEU A 268 -1.15 9.19 7.84
N GLY A 269 0.01 9.03 7.17
CA GLY A 269 1.07 8.11 7.57
C GLY A 269 0.67 6.63 7.44
N PHE A 270 -0.25 6.31 6.52
CA PHE A 270 -0.69 4.93 6.29
C PHE A 270 0.15 4.31 5.16
N GLY A 271 0.79 3.17 5.43
CA GLY A 271 1.43 2.39 4.36
C GLY A 271 0.41 1.83 3.36
N ALA A 272 0.86 1.51 2.15
CA ALA A 272 0.01 1.06 1.05
C ALA A 272 -0.89 -0.12 1.43
N LYS A 273 -0.34 -1.16 2.08
CA LYS A 273 -1.09 -2.33 2.55
C LYS A 273 -2.19 -1.96 3.55
N LYS A 274 -1.88 -1.11 4.53
CA LYS A 274 -2.86 -0.63 5.52
C LYS A 274 -3.97 0.17 4.85
N THR A 275 -3.63 1.04 3.92
CA THR A 275 -4.59 1.83 3.13
C THR A 275 -5.59 0.93 2.42
N MET A 276 -5.10 -0.08 1.68
CA MET A 276 -5.97 -1.00 0.95
C MET A 276 -6.83 -1.87 1.88
N GLN A 277 -6.30 -2.31 3.02
CA GLN A 277 -7.09 -3.06 4.00
C GLN A 277 -8.25 -2.24 4.61
N ILE A 278 -8.03 -0.95 4.82
CA ILE A 278 -9.07 -0.05 5.32
C ILE A 278 -10.08 0.24 4.22
N ALA A 279 -9.63 0.55 3.00
CA ALA A 279 -10.48 0.79 1.84
C ALA A 279 -11.39 -0.41 1.55
N GLN A 280 -10.85 -1.64 1.60
CA GLN A 280 -11.62 -2.87 1.45
C GLN A 280 -12.79 -2.95 2.45
N LYS A 281 -12.55 -2.61 3.72
CA LYS A 281 -13.61 -2.60 4.74
C LYS A 281 -14.67 -1.54 4.50
N LEU A 282 -14.25 -0.36 4.03
CA LEU A 282 -15.18 0.72 3.68
C LEU A 282 -16.05 0.36 2.46
N TYR A 283 -15.50 -0.39 1.50
CA TYR A 283 -16.21 -0.89 0.34
C TYR A 283 -17.19 -2.03 0.70
N GLU A 284 -16.74 -3.04 1.45
CA GLU A 284 -17.52 -4.26 1.73
C GLU A 284 -18.77 -4.03 2.60
N GLY A 285 -18.81 -2.94 3.35
CA GLY A 285 -19.92 -2.51 4.15
C GLY A 285 -19.57 -2.21 5.60
N ILE A 286 -20.15 -1.13 6.07
CA ILE A 286 -20.08 -0.65 7.45
C ILE A 286 -21.49 -0.72 8.05
N ASP A 287 -21.62 -1.22 9.26
CA ASP A 287 -22.88 -1.19 10.00
C ASP A 287 -23.12 0.24 10.52
N LEU A 288 -24.13 0.90 9.97
CA LEU A 288 -24.53 2.26 10.30
C LEU A 288 -25.71 2.32 11.30
N GLY A 289 -25.79 1.35 12.20
CA GLY A 289 -26.84 1.32 13.21
C GLY A 289 -28.18 0.77 12.68
N GLY A 290 -28.13 -0.45 12.14
CA GLY A 290 -29.29 -1.17 11.61
C GLY A 290 -29.29 -1.37 10.10
N ARG A 291 -28.58 -0.53 9.35
CA ARG A 291 -28.26 -0.75 7.91
C ARG A 291 -26.76 -0.97 7.74
N SER A 292 -26.40 -1.92 6.89
CA SER A 292 -25.00 -2.12 6.47
C SER A 292 -24.87 -1.59 5.04
N GLU A 293 -23.85 -0.77 4.77
CA GLU A 293 -23.69 -0.10 3.48
C GLU A 293 -22.21 0.07 3.15
N GLY A 294 -21.81 -0.14 1.90
CA GLY A 294 -20.50 0.24 1.39
C GLY A 294 -20.40 1.76 1.32
N LEU A 295 -19.39 2.33 1.97
CA LEU A 295 -19.21 3.78 2.04
C LEU A 295 -18.41 4.34 0.87
N ILE A 296 -17.67 3.50 0.16
CA ILE A 296 -16.88 3.90 -1.03
C ILE A 296 -17.11 2.95 -2.19
N THR A 297 -16.82 3.41 -3.39
CA THR A 297 -16.74 2.59 -4.60
C THR A 297 -15.58 1.62 -4.53
N TYR A 298 -15.50 0.69 -5.47
CA TYR A 298 -14.43 -0.29 -5.56
C TYR A 298 -13.05 0.36 -5.58
N MET A 299 -12.19 -0.03 -4.66
CA MET A 299 -10.93 0.68 -4.38
C MET A 299 -9.75 0.26 -5.26
N ARG A 300 -9.89 -0.74 -6.11
CA ARG A 300 -8.89 -1.10 -7.11
C ARG A 300 -9.31 -0.54 -8.46
N SER A 301 -9.01 0.71 -8.69
CA SER A 301 -9.40 1.46 -9.89
C SER A 301 -8.26 2.36 -10.36
N ASP A 302 -8.09 2.45 -11.64
CA ASP A 302 -7.23 3.40 -12.36
C ASP A 302 -8.04 4.47 -13.10
N SER A 303 -9.37 4.40 -13.02
CA SER A 303 -10.29 5.35 -13.61
C SER A 303 -10.58 6.55 -12.71
N THR A 304 -10.65 7.73 -13.29
CA THR A 304 -11.11 8.97 -12.64
C THR A 304 -12.56 9.30 -12.96
N ARG A 305 -13.28 8.43 -13.66
CA ARG A 305 -14.67 8.59 -14.07
C ARG A 305 -15.60 8.60 -12.85
N LEU A 306 -16.62 9.43 -12.90
CA LEU A 306 -17.71 9.47 -11.92
C LEU A 306 -19.03 9.23 -12.65
N SER A 307 -19.94 8.45 -12.06
CA SER A 307 -21.23 8.15 -12.68
C SER A 307 -22.11 9.41 -12.80
N PRO A 308 -22.93 9.52 -13.86
CA PRO A 308 -23.82 10.67 -14.04
C PRO A 308 -24.77 10.89 -12.87
N VAL A 309 -25.28 9.82 -12.27
CA VAL A 309 -26.19 9.90 -11.10
C VAL A 309 -25.46 10.53 -9.92
N PHE A 310 -24.26 10.05 -9.60
CA PHE A 310 -23.46 10.62 -8.52
C PHE A 310 -23.08 12.09 -8.78
N LEU A 311 -22.74 12.45 -10.02
CA LEU A 311 -22.41 13.83 -10.40
C LEU A 311 -23.57 14.77 -10.13
N ASN A 312 -24.80 14.38 -10.49
CA ASN A 312 -26.00 15.20 -10.26
C ASN A 312 -26.23 15.43 -8.75
N ASP A 313 -26.13 14.37 -7.95
CA ASP A 313 -26.31 14.45 -6.50
C ASP A 313 -25.22 15.32 -5.85
N ALA A 314 -23.96 15.15 -6.27
CA ALA A 314 -22.83 15.89 -5.74
C ALA A 314 -22.89 17.39 -6.11
N PHE A 315 -23.25 17.72 -7.35
CA PHE A 315 -23.42 19.11 -7.76
C PHE A 315 -24.58 19.78 -7.04
N HIS A 316 -25.70 19.09 -6.89
CA HIS A 316 -26.84 19.59 -6.11
C HIS A 316 -26.44 19.87 -4.66
N TYR A 317 -25.72 18.94 -4.04
CA TYR A 317 -25.18 19.11 -2.68
C TYR A 317 -24.24 20.32 -2.57
N ILE A 318 -23.29 20.46 -3.52
CA ILE A 318 -22.35 21.59 -3.54
C ILE A 318 -23.10 22.91 -3.63
N GLU A 319 -24.07 23.02 -4.53
CA GLU A 319 -24.85 24.26 -4.71
C GLU A 319 -25.67 24.59 -3.47
N THR A 320 -26.26 23.58 -2.83
CA THR A 320 -27.12 23.77 -1.66
C THR A 320 -26.33 24.16 -0.41
N ILE A 321 -25.19 23.49 -0.18
CA ILE A 321 -24.43 23.68 1.07
C ILE A 321 -23.39 24.79 0.99
N TYR A 322 -22.73 24.95 -0.17
CA TYR A 322 -21.64 25.91 -0.34
C TYR A 322 -22.02 27.09 -1.25
N GLY A 323 -23.08 26.96 -2.04
CA GLY A 323 -23.52 27.96 -2.99
C GLY A 323 -23.04 27.74 -4.43
N LYS A 324 -23.74 28.31 -5.40
CA LYS A 324 -23.48 28.13 -6.83
C LYS A 324 -22.06 28.51 -7.27
N ALA A 325 -21.44 29.51 -6.61
CA ALA A 325 -20.07 29.93 -6.92
C ALA A 325 -19.02 28.83 -6.69
N TYR A 326 -19.30 27.84 -5.81
CA TYR A 326 -18.42 26.73 -5.50
C TYR A 326 -18.56 25.54 -6.47
N ARG A 327 -19.56 25.53 -7.33
CA ARG A 327 -19.72 24.50 -8.35
C ARG A 327 -18.61 24.59 -9.38
N GLY A 328 -17.84 23.54 -9.53
CA GLY A 328 -16.81 23.37 -10.56
C GLY A 328 -17.31 22.59 -11.78
N ARG A 329 -16.41 21.89 -12.40
CA ARG A 329 -16.66 21.02 -13.56
C ARG A 329 -16.16 19.61 -13.23
N ALA A 330 -16.88 18.60 -13.71
CA ALA A 330 -16.34 17.25 -13.70
C ALA A 330 -15.18 17.17 -14.71
N CYS A 331 -13.95 17.03 -14.21
CA CYS A 331 -12.81 16.75 -15.08
C CYS A 331 -12.76 15.24 -15.31
N GLN A 332 -12.96 14.80 -16.54
CA GLN A 332 -12.70 13.44 -16.98
C GLN A 332 -11.40 13.45 -17.80
N LYS A 333 -10.40 12.67 -17.41
CA LYS A 333 -9.35 12.28 -18.34
C LYS A 333 -9.92 11.12 -19.16
N ASN A 334 -10.00 11.30 -20.46
CA ASN A 334 -10.14 10.17 -21.37
C ASN A 334 -8.79 9.43 -21.40
N ASP A 335 -8.59 8.52 -20.49
CA ASP A 335 -7.47 7.59 -20.56
C ASP A 335 -7.93 6.43 -21.45
N GLU A 336 -7.44 6.40 -22.68
CA GLU A 336 -7.74 5.34 -23.66
C GLU A 336 -7.34 3.94 -23.16
N ASN A 337 -6.51 3.88 -22.11
CA ASN A 337 -6.03 2.65 -21.47
C ASN A 337 -6.71 2.32 -20.14
N ALA A 338 -7.62 3.15 -19.62
CA ALA A 338 -8.39 2.80 -18.43
C ALA A 338 -9.35 1.68 -18.77
N GLN A 339 -9.45 0.65 -17.93
CA GLN A 339 -10.52 -0.32 -18.04
C GLN A 339 -11.84 0.44 -17.86
N ASP A 340 -12.54 0.69 -18.96
CA ASP A 340 -13.71 1.59 -19.07
C ASP A 340 -14.85 1.26 -18.09
N ALA A 341 -14.81 0.07 -17.49
CA ALA A 341 -15.82 -0.40 -16.55
C ALA A 341 -15.74 0.22 -15.16
N HIS A 342 -14.57 0.73 -14.71
CA HIS A 342 -14.39 1.21 -13.34
C HIS A 342 -14.75 2.68 -13.16
N GLU A 343 -15.13 3.03 -11.93
CA GLU A 343 -15.26 4.39 -11.45
C GLU A 343 -14.06 4.80 -10.56
N ALA A 344 -13.91 6.11 -10.36
CA ALA A 344 -12.99 6.64 -9.36
C ALA A 344 -13.35 6.15 -7.94
N ILE A 345 -12.37 6.17 -7.04
CA ILE A 345 -12.60 5.89 -5.62
C ILE A 345 -13.27 7.12 -5.00
N ARG A 346 -14.56 7.00 -4.74
CA ARG A 346 -15.43 8.03 -4.19
C ARG A 346 -16.33 7.49 -3.08
N MET A 347 -16.95 8.38 -2.33
CA MET A 347 -18.06 7.98 -1.46
C MET A 347 -19.26 7.53 -2.31
N THR A 348 -20.02 6.58 -1.78
CA THR A 348 -21.24 6.07 -2.44
C THR A 348 -22.39 7.03 -2.37
N ASN A 349 -22.50 7.80 -1.28
CA ASN A 349 -23.57 8.76 -1.04
C ASN A 349 -23.00 10.06 -0.44
N VAL A 350 -23.29 11.19 -1.06
CA VAL A 350 -22.85 12.53 -0.61
C VAL A 350 -23.39 12.90 0.77
N MET A 351 -24.55 12.36 1.16
CA MET A 351 -25.17 12.61 2.45
C MET A 351 -24.51 11.84 3.62
N ASN A 352 -23.71 10.83 3.32
CA ASN A 352 -22.89 10.15 4.31
C ASN A 352 -21.62 10.98 4.61
N THR A 353 -21.82 12.19 5.16
CA THR A 353 -20.68 13.07 5.50
C THR A 353 -19.76 12.38 6.52
N PRO A 354 -18.45 12.68 6.55
CA PRO A 354 -17.54 12.09 7.52
C PRO A 354 -18.02 12.21 8.96
N GLU A 355 -18.63 13.33 9.31
CA GLU A 355 -19.15 13.62 10.66
C GLU A 355 -20.35 12.73 10.98
N SER A 356 -21.27 12.53 10.04
CA SER A 356 -22.49 11.72 10.25
C SER A 356 -22.18 10.23 10.47
N VAL A 357 -21.14 9.71 9.81
CA VAL A 357 -20.76 8.28 9.93
C VAL A 357 -19.65 8.02 10.97
N LYS A 358 -19.06 9.07 11.57
CA LYS A 358 -17.91 8.97 12.47
C LYS A 358 -18.09 7.98 13.61
N GLN A 359 -19.28 7.92 14.22
CA GLN A 359 -19.57 7.04 15.34
C GLN A 359 -19.51 5.54 14.99
N TYR A 360 -19.69 5.20 13.73
CA TYR A 360 -19.67 3.82 13.22
C TYR A 360 -18.30 3.38 12.71
N LEU A 361 -17.36 4.30 12.59
CA LEU A 361 -16.03 4.06 12.04
C LEU A 361 -14.96 3.98 13.13
N THR A 362 -13.97 3.12 12.92
CA THR A 362 -12.73 3.21 13.68
C THR A 362 -11.99 4.50 13.29
N ASN A 363 -11.07 4.98 14.14
CA ASN A 363 -10.31 6.19 13.86
C ASN A 363 -9.56 6.13 12.51
N ASP A 364 -9.00 4.98 12.16
CA ASP A 364 -8.29 4.82 10.88
C ASP A 364 -9.26 4.80 9.68
N GLN A 365 -10.41 4.15 9.82
CA GLN A 365 -11.47 4.17 8.80
C GLN A 365 -12.00 5.60 8.60
N TYR A 366 -12.27 6.31 9.70
CA TYR A 366 -12.72 7.71 9.62
C TYR A 366 -11.70 8.59 8.90
N LYS A 367 -10.41 8.49 9.22
CA LYS A 367 -9.37 9.29 8.57
C LYS A 367 -9.30 9.03 7.07
N LEU A 368 -9.34 7.76 6.64
CA LEU A 368 -9.30 7.42 5.23
C LEU A 368 -10.57 7.82 4.50
N TYR A 369 -11.73 7.58 5.10
CA TYR A 369 -13.02 8.00 4.54
C TYR A 369 -13.11 9.51 4.39
N HIS A 370 -12.71 10.27 5.41
CA HIS A 370 -12.65 11.73 5.37
C HIS A 370 -11.74 12.23 4.22
N LEU A 371 -10.59 11.60 4.01
CA LEU A 371 -9.69 11.95 2.92
C LEU A 371 -10.35 11.69 1.55
N ILE A 372 -11.01 10.53 1.37
CA ILE A 372 -11.71 10.16 0.14
C ILE A 372 -12.88 11.12 -0.11
N TYR A 373 -13.72 11.37 0.90
CA TYR A 373 -14.86 12.27 0.81
C TYR A 373 -14.44 13.69 0.39
N CYS A 374 -13.49 14.28 1.12
CA CYS A 374 -13.01 15.62 0.85
C CYS A 374 -12.37 15.73 -0.54
N ARG A 375 -11.62 14.70 -0.99
CA ARG A 375 -11.01 14.70 -2.31
C ARG A 375 -12.05 14.64 -3.43
N THR A 376 -13.05 13.77 -3.30
CA THR A 376 -14.12 13.65 -4.28
C THR A 376 -14.91 14.95 -4.38
N MET A 377 -15.33 15.54 -3.25
CA MET A 377 -16.03 16.81 -3.25
C MET A 377 -15.17 17.92 -3.85
N ALA A 378 -13.91 18.03 -3.45
CA ALA A 378 -12.98 19.03 -3.97
C ALA A 378 -12.82 18.93 -5.49
N SER A 379 -12.76 17.71 -6.05
CA SER A 379 -12.60 17.51 -7.51
C SER A 379 -13.76 18.03 -8.35
N LEU A 380 -14.91 18.26 -7.72
CA LEU A 380 -16.13 18.78 -8.35
C LEU A 380 -16.38 20.27 -8.04
N MET A 381 -15.55 20.88 -7.19
CA MET A 381 -15.68 22.27 -6.79
C MET A 381 -14.83 23.21 -7.67
N ALA A 382 -15.18 24.48 -7.64
CA ALA A 382 -14.48 25.51 -8.38
C ALA A 382 -13.02 25.68 -7.90
N ALA A 383 -12.15 26.10 -8.81
CA ALA A 383 -10.75 26.42 -8.52
C ALA A 383 -10.63 27.50 -7.44
N ALA A 384 -9.63 27.38 -6.60
CA ALA A 384 -9.23 28.47 -5.70
C ALA A 384 -8.58 29.61 -6.51
N LYS A 385 -8.80 30.86 -6.09
CA LYS A 385 -8.24 32.04 -6.75
C LYS A 385 -7.42 32.83 -5.77
N SER A 386 -6.25 33.28 -6.21
CA SER A 386 -5.37 34.16 -5.45
C SER A 386 -4.93 35.32 -6.31
N ASP A 387 -4.90 36.49 -5.73
CA ASP A 387 -4.26 37.66 -6.32
C ASP A 387 -2.75 37.53 -6.09
N ALA A 388 -2.01 37.27 -7.14
CA ALA A 388 -0.57 37.19 -7.12
C ALA A 388 0.03 38.51 -7.61
N VAL A 389 1.00 38.99 -6.84
CA VAL A 389 1.77 40.18 -7.14
C VAL A 389 3.22 39.78 -7.34
N SER A 390 3.82 40.26 -8.41
CA SER A 390 5.26 40.09 -8.69
C SER A 390 5.87 41.46 -8.88
N VAL A 391 6.86 41.78 -8.08
CA VAL A 391 7.58 43.05 -8.08
C VAL A 391 8.98 42.84 -8.58
N GLN A 392 9.35 43.57 -9.63
CA GLN A 392 10.74 43.56 -10.10
C GLN A 392 11.46 44.81 -9.57
N ILE A 393 12.61 44.63 -8.97
CA ILE A 393 13.42 45.65 -8.37
C ILE A 393 14.80 45.63 -9.03
N ASP A 394 15.29 46.76 -9.48
CA ASP A 394 16.64 46.86 -10.05
C ASP A 394 17.57 47.66 -9.14
N SER A 395 18.82 47.21 -9.08
CA SER A 395 19.94 47.96 -8.53
C SER A 395 21.18 47.71 -9.39
N CYS A 396 21.67 48.76 -10.06
CA CYS A 396 22.87 48.69 -10.90
C CYS A 396 22.87 47.56 -11.94
N GLY A 397 21.70 47.27 -12.59
CA GLY A 397 21.54 46.17 -13.57
C GLY A 397 21.38 44.79 -12.94
N CYS A 398 21.24 44.72 -11.64
CA CYS A 398 20.91 43.50 -10.90
C CYS A 398 19.40 43.47 -10.62
N GLN A 399 18.69 42.52 -11.22
CA GLN A 399 17.25 42.39 -11.12
C GLN A 399 16.86 41.43 -10.01
N PHE A 400 16.16 41.92 -9.00
CA PHE A 400 15.58 41.16 -7.91
C PHE A 400 14.07 41.00 -8.12
N THR A 401 13.51 39.89 -7.66
CA THR A 401 12.06 39.68 -7.73
C THR A 401 11.51 39.33 -6.35
N ALA A 402 10.49 40.08 -5.92
CA ALA A 402 9.65 39.73 -4.79
C ALA A 402 8.29 39.24 -5.31
N SER A 403 7.72 38.22 -4.66
CA SER A 403 6.40 37.72 -5.02
C SER A 403 5.53 37.61 -3.80
N GLY A 404 4.28 38.02 -3.93
CA GLY A 404 3.26 37.84 -2.90
C GLY A 404 2.00 37.21 -3.48
N SER A 405 1.16 36.65 -2.63
CA SER A 405 -0.10 36.04 -3.03
C SER A 405 -1.11 36.08 -1.89
N THR A 406 -2.33 36.52 -2.18
CA THR A 406 -3.41 36.55 -1.21
C THR A 406 -4.60 35.77 -1.76
N LEU A 407 -5.13 34.84 -0.97
CA LEU A 407 -6.28 34.02 -1.34
C LEU A 407 -7.54 34.89 -1.38
N THR A 408 -8.17 35.03 -2.56
CA THR A 408 -9.40 35.84 -2.76
C THR A 408 -10.67 34.99 -2.83
N PHE A 409 -10.53 33.72 -3.23
CA PHE A 409 -11.61 32.74 -3.24
C PHE A 409 -11.07 31.35 -2.93
N ASP A 410 -11.57 30.74 -1.85
CA ASP A 410 -11.08 29.46 -1.37
C ASP A 410 -11.47 28.27 -2.25
N GLY A 411 -12.60 28.35 -3.01
CA GLY A 411 -13.02 27.30 -3.92
C GLY A 411 -13.00 25.91 -3.26
N TYR A 412 -12.34 24.93 -3.91
CA TYR A 412 -12.23 23.56 -3.42
C TYR A 412 -11.48 23.44 -2.08
N LEU A 413 -10.66 24.42 -1.71
CA LEU A 413 -9.95 24.43 -0.43
C LEU A 413 -10.91 24.53 0.76
N LYS A 414 -12.16 24.98 0.54
CA LYS A 414 -13.22 24.96 1.54
C LYS A 414 -13.38 23.61 2.20
N VAL A 415 -13.28 22.54 1.42
CA VAL A 415 -13.40 21.14 1.90
C VAL A 415 -12.05 20.44 2.00
N TYR A 416 -11.05 20.85 1.21
CA TYR A 416 -9.75 20.18 1.14
C TYR A 416 -8.62 20.92 1.88
N GLY A 417 -8.86 22.09 2.45
CA GLY A 417 -7.86 22.94 3.11
C GLY A 417 -7.13 22.26 4.27
N LYS A 418 -7.73 21.27 4.91
CA LYS A 418 -7.06 20.42 5.91
C LYS A 418 -5.85 19.64 5.34
N TYR A 419 -5.91 19.27 4.08
CA TYR A 419 -4.90 18.48 3.39
C TYR A 419 -3.99 19.30 2.50
N GLU A 420 -4.43 20.49 2.10
CA GLU A 420 -3.71 21.38 1.20
C GLU A 420 -3.89 22.84 1.63
N GLN A 421 -2.89 23.37 2.30
CA GLN A 421 -2.91 24.76 2.77
C GLN A 421 -2.32 25.70 1.73
N VAL A 422 -2.92 26.86 1.58
CA VAL A 422 -2.36 28.02 0.90
C VAL A 422 -2.05 29.04 1.99
N LYS A 423 -0.80 29.52 2.02
CA LYS A 423 -0.39 30.60 2.90
C LYS A 423 -0.47 31.90 2.13
N ASP A 424 -1.04 32.91 2.74
CA ASP A 424 -0.95 34.26 2.21
C ASP A 424 0.46 34.79 2.46
N ASP A 425 1.05 35.38 1.43
CA ASP A 425 2.32 36.10 1.47
C ASP A 425 2.06 37.51 0.94
N VAL A 426 1.85 38.44 1.84
CA VAL A 426 1.39 39.78 1.51
C VAL A 426 2.58 40.71 1.39
N LEU A 427 2.77 41.29 0.20
CA LEU A 427 3.73 42.35 -0.01
C LEU A 427 3.10 43.72 0.44
N PRO A 428 3.92 44.65 1.00
CA PRO A 428 3.45 45.99 1.26
C PRO A 428 3.02 46.70 -0.04
N PRO A 429 2.20 47.73 0.05
CA PRO A 429 1.85 48.50 -1.12
C PRO A 429 3.09 49.23 -1.69
N LEU A 430 3.45 48.87 -2.91
CA LEU A 430 4.60 49.41 -3.64
C LEU A 430 4.08 50.13 -4.91
N GLU A 431 4.85 51.12 -5.37
CA GLU A 431 4.57 51.88 -6.58
C GLU A 431 5.75 51.72 -7.58
N ASN A 432 5.43 51.91 -8.88
CA ASN A 432 6.49 51.89 -9.89
C ASN A 432 7.40 53.12 -9.68
N ASP A 433 8.68 52.96 -9.98
CA ASP A 433 9.73 53.96 -9.84
C ASP A 433 10.01 54.36 -8.37
N GLU A 434 9.41 53.66 -7.42
CA GLU A 434 9.68 53.86 -6.00
C GLU A 434 11.09 53.40 -5.62
N THR A 435 11.82 54.25 -4.90
CA THR A 435 13.12 53.93 -4.32
C THR A 435 12.95 53.36 -2.92
N LEU A 436 13.53 52.16 -2.68
CA LEU A 436 13.49 51.49 -1.38
C LEU A 436 14.64 52.03 -0.51
N GLU A 437 14.28 52.67 0.65
CA GLU A 437 15.25 53.41 1.51
C GLU A 437 16.19 52.51 2.30
N LYS A 438 15.76 51.29 2.65
CA LYS A 438 16.54 50.38 3.50
C LYS A 438 16.53 48.99 2.87
N VAL A 439 17.68 48.60 2.33
CA VAL A 439 17.88 47.28 1.75
C VAL A 439 19.14 46.66 2.35
N LYS A 440 18.98 45.45 2.88
CA LYS A 440 20.12 44.64 3.35
C LYS A 440 20.29 43.44 2.41
N LEU A 441 21.47 43.31 1.84
CA LEU A 441 21.82 42.19 0.97
C LEU A 441 22.39 41.02 1.81
N GLU A 442 21.94 39.81 1.53
CA GLU A 442 22.37 38.61 2.22
C GLU A 442 22.67 37.50 1.20
N GLY A 443 23.95 37.17 1.03
CA GLY A 443 24.40 36.02 0.27
C GLY A 443 24.27 34.73 1.07
N LYS A 444 23.66 33.70 0.49
CA LYS A 444 23.48 32.39 1.13
C LYS A 444 24.16 31.30 0.34
N GLN A 445 25.03 30.56 1.01
CA GLN A 445 25.70 29.38 0.46
C GLN A 445 24.73 28.19 0.44
N HIS A 446 24.72 27.47 -0.66
CA HIS A 446 23.97 26.24 -0.85
C HIS A 446 24.83 25.19 -1.52
N PHE A 447 24.46 23.94 -1.34
CA PHE A 447 24.99 22.82 -2.07
C PHE A 447 23.86 22.06 -2.74
N THR A 448 24.12 21.57 -3.96
CA THR A 448 23.17 20.68 -4.61
C THR A 448 22.97 19.42 -3.76
N GLU A 449 21.76 18.90 -3.74
CA GLU A 449 21.40 17.70 -2.99
C GLU A 449 21.23 16.49 -3.91
N PRO A 450 21.60 15.29 -3.47
CA PRO A 450 21.35 14.07 -4.24
C PRO A 450 19.85 13.85 -4.44
N PRO A 451 19.45 13.04 -5.46
CA PRO A 451 18.06 12.69 -5.61
C PRO A 451 17.53 11.97 -4.37
N LEU A 452 16.30 12.27 -4.01
CA LEU A 452 15.71 11.70 -2.79
C LEU A 452 15.42 10.21 -2.98
N ARG A 453 15.72 9.40 -1.96
CA ARG A 453 15.31 7.99 -1.91
C ARG A 453 13.79 7.87 -2.03
N TYR A 454 13.34 6.73 -2.53
CA TYR A 454 11.90 6.45 -2.65
C TYR A 454 11.26 6.25 -1.27
N SER A 455 10.23 7.04 -0.94
CA SER A 455 9.22 6.64 0.03
C SER A 455 8.21 5.68 -0.62
N GLU A 456 7.33 5.02 0.16
CA GLU A 456 6.25 4.19 -0.44
C GLU A 456 5.44 4.99 -1.47
N ALA A 457 5.06 6.23 -1.15
CA ALA A 457 4.31 7.09 -2.04
C ALA A 457 5.05 7.40 -3.34
N ARG A 458 6.35 7.73 -3.26
CA ARG A 458 7.17 8.01 -4.46
C ARG A 458 7.41 6.78 -5.31
N LEU A 459 7.63 5.61 -4.68
CA LEU A 459 7.82 4.37 -5.42
C LEU A 459 6.54 3.96 -6.15
N ILE A 460 5.36 4.09 -5.51
CA ILE A 460 4.08 3.82 -6.16
C ILE A 460 3.86 4.75 -7.35
N LYS A 461 4.16 6.05 -7.19
CA LYS A 461 4.08 7.02 -8.28
C LYS A 461 4.99 6.64 -9.45
N GLU A 462 6.24 6.31 -9.17
CA GLU A 462 7.22 5.88 -10.19
C GLU A 462 6.78 4.61 -10.92
N LEU A 463 6.25 3.62 -10.18
CA LEU A 463 5.72 2.38 -10.77
C LEU A 463 4.55 2.67 -11.71
N GLU A 464 3.62 3.54 -11.29
CA GLU A 464 2.48 3.96 -12.11
C GLU A 464 2.91 4.69 -13.38
N GLU A 465 3.78 5.72 -13.25
CA GLU A 465 4.27 6.51 -14.38
C GLU A 465 5.04 5.66 -15.41
N LYS A 466 5.67 4.58 -14.96
CA LYS A 466 6.38 3.61 -15.81
C LYS A 466 5.51 2.44 -16.28
N GLY A 467 4.22 2.41 -15.97
CA GLY A 467 3.30 1.34 -16.34
C GLY A 467 3.57 -0.01 -15.66
N ILE A 468 4.32 -0.01 -14.54
CA ILE A 468 4.73 -1.22 -13.81
C ILE A 468 3.72 -1.54 -12.71
N GLY A 469 3.11 -2.71 -12.80
CA GLY A 469 2.05 -3.11 -11.86
C GLY A 469 0.68 -2.53 -12.24
N ARG A 470 -0.31 -2.80 -11.39
CA ARG A 470 -1.71 -2.38 -11.55
C ARG A 470 -2.31 -2.13 -10.16
N PRO A 471 -3.50 -1.53 -10.06
CA PRO A 471 -4.16 -1.26 -8.79
C PRO A 471 -4.16 -2.41 -7.78
N SER A 472 -4.27 -3.65 -8.26
CA SER A 472 -4.26 -4.85 -7.42
C SER A 472 -2.87 -5.20 -6.87
N THR A 473 -1.77 -4.69 -7.42
CA THR A 473 -0.41 -5.17 -7.12
C THR A 473 0.50 -4.19 -6.40
N TYR A 474 0.25 -2.87 -6.44
CA TYR A 474 1.14 -1.88 -5.82
C TYR A 474 1.46 -2.18 -4.35
N ALA A 475 0.43 -2.40 -3.53
CA ALA A 475 0.61 -2.71 -2.11
C ALA A 475 1.36 -4.03 -1.87
N MET A 476 1.14 -5.03 -2.73
CA MET A 476 1.80 -6.34 -2.65
C MET A 476 3.28 -6.24 -3.02
N ILE A 477 3.64 -5.45 -4.02
CA ILE A 477 5.03 -5.19 -4.42
C ILE A 477 5.81 -4.61 -3.24
N ILE A 478 5.28 -3.54 -2.64
CA ILE A 478 5.86 -2.85 -1.49
C ILE A 478 6.05 -3.80 -0.29
N ASP A 479 5.02 -4.58 0.05
CA ASP A 479 5.08 -5.55 1.15
C ASP A 479 6.10 -6.67 0.87
N THR A 480 6.18 -7.13 -0.39
CA THR A 480 7.09 -8.21 -0.79
C THR A 480 8.56 -7.80 -0.67
N LEU A 481 8.94 -6.60 -1.10
CA LEU A 481 10.31 -6.09 -0.98
C LEU A 481 10.80 -6.11 0.47
N GLN A 482 9.94 -5.68 1.40
CA GLN A 482 10.25 -5.69 2.83
C GLN A 482 10.23 -7.11 3.42
N ALA A 483 9.21 -7.91 3.12
CA ALA A 483 9.07 -9.27 3.64
C ALA A 483 10.22 -10.21 3.18
N ARG A 484 10.77 -9.95 2.00
CA ARG A 484 11.94 -10.69 1.48
C ARG A 484 13.26 -10.16 2.03
N GLY A 485 13.25 -8.96 2.63
CA GLY A 485 14.46 -8.32 3.15
C GLY A 485 15.36 -7.77 2.05
N TYR A 486 14.79 -7.39 0.90
CA TYR A 486 15.54 -6.79 -0.20
C TYR A 486 15.73 -5.29 -0.03
N ALA A 487 14.79 -4.64 0.64
CA ALA A 487 14.89 -3.26 1.06
C ALA A 487 14.21 -3.07 2.41
N SER A 488 14.75 -2.19 3.23
CA SER A 488 14.18 -1.75 4.51
C SER A 488 13.56 -0.37 4.39
N LEU A 489 12.57 -0.07 5.24
CA LEU A 489 12.03 1.28 5.39
C LEU A 489 12.67 1.96 6.59
N GLU A 490 13.55 2.91 6.32
CA GLU A 490 14.30 3.68 7.31
C GLU A 490 13.81 5.13 7.35
N LYS A 491 14.05 5.85 8.44
CA LYS A 491 13.76 7.28 8.50
C LYS A 491 14.68 8.03 7.54
N SER A 492 14.15 8.99 6.78
CA SER A 492 14.95 9.80 5.85
C SER A 492 15.99 10.69 6.56
N SER A 493 15.71 11.09 7.81
CA SER A 493 16.62 11.76 8.76
C SER A 493 16.14 11.48 10.18
N GLU A 494 16.96 11.78 11.17
CA GLU A 494 16.61 11.57 12.59
C GLU A 494 15.33 12.30 13.01
N THR A 495 15.12 13.50 12.48
CA THR A 495 13.96 14.34 12.76
C THR A 495 12.75 14.07 11.86
N SER A 496 12.96 13.32 10.77
CA SER A 496 11.89 13.07 9.78
C SER A 496 10.93 11.98 10.22
N ARG A 497 9.65 12.22 9.94
CA ARG A 497 8.60 11.18 10.03
C ARG A 497 8.50 10.34 8.76
N THR A 498 9.08 10.80 7.66
CA THR A 498 9.05 10.12 6.36
C THR A 498 10.03 8.95 6.38
N LYS A 499 9.55 7.78 6.01
CA LYS A 499 10.36 6.59 5.79
C LYS A 499 10.66 6.43 4.31
N VAL A 500 11.88 5.95 4.02
CA VAL A 500 12.38 5.74 2.66
C VAL A 500 12.98 4.35 2.52
N PHE A 501 12.94 3.80 1.32
CA PHE A 501 13.57 2.53 1.01
C PHE A 501 15.07 2.67 0.92
N VAL A 502 15.75 1.75 1.61
CA VAL A 502 17.20 1.54 1.51
C VAL A 502 17.40 0.08 1.10
N PRO A 503 18.11 -0.20 0.00
CA PRO A 503 18.36 -1.57 -0.43
C PRO A 503 19.30 -2.26 0.56
N SER A 504 19.10 -3.55 0.77
CA SER A 504 20.01 -4.39 1.54
C SER A 504 21.11 -4.95 0.62
N GLU A 505 22.23 -5.41 1.17
CA GLU A 505 23.26 -6.12 0.42
C GLU A 505 22.70 -7.31 -0.38
N GLN A 506 21.76 -8.08 0.22
CA GLN A 506 21.10 -9.17 -0.47
C GLN A 506 20.21 -8.67 -1.61
N GLY A 507 19.57 -7.51 -1.44
CA GLY A 507 18.79 -6.85 -2.48
C GLY A 507 19.67 -6.41 -3.65
N GLU A 508 20.78 -5.72 -3.36
CA GLU A 508 21.74 -5.28 -4.37
C GLU A 508 22.34 -6.47 -5.15
N LEU A 509 22.77 -7.52 -4.45
CA LEU A 509 23.29 -8.75 -5.08
C LEU A 509 22.23 -9.43 -5.96
N THR A 510 20.97 -9.47 -5.49
CA THR A 510 19.86 -10.05 -6.25
C THR A 510 19.61 -9.27 -7.51
N ASP A 511 19.55 -7.94 -7.43
CA ASP A 511 19.37 -7.08 -8.59
C ASP A 511 20.55 -7.21 -9.56
N GLN A 512 21.79 -7.17 -9.08
CA GLN A 512 22.97 -7.35 -9.89
C GLN A 512 22.92 -8.65 -10.71
N LYS A 513 22.60 -9.78 -10.08
CA LYS A 513 22.53 -11.07 -10.79
C LYS A 513 21.36 -11.17 -11.76
N LEU A 514 20.25 -10.52 -11.44
CA LEU A 514 19.12 -10.41 -12.36
C LEU A 514 19.45 -9.53 -13.59
N GLN A 515 20.23 -8.46 -13.42
CA GLN A 515 20.68 -7.63 -14.52
C GLN A 515 21.71 -8.35 -15.41
N GLU A 516 22.62 -9.12 -14.81
CA GLU A 516 23.65 -9.86 -15.53
C GLU A 516 23.05 -10.93 -16.46
N TYR A 517 22.03 -11.68 -15.98
CA TYR A 517 21.52 -12.86 -16.70
C TYR A 517 20.13 -12.67 -17.31
N PHE A 518 19.32 -11.71 -16.84
CA PHE A 518 17.89 -11.59 -17.19
C PHE A 518 17.49 -10.17 -17.61
N SER A 519 18.46 -9.31 -17.96
CA SER A 519 18.17 -7.90 -18.31
C SER A 519 17.18 -7.72 -19.45
N SER A 520 17.05 -8.68 -20.37
CA SER A 520 16.12 -8.62 -21.50
C SER A 520 14.66 -8.88 -21.10
N VAL A 521 14.41 -9.57 -19.98
CA VAL A 521 13.05 -9.95 -19.54
C VAL A 521 12.67 -9.40 -18.14
N ILE A 522 13.66 -8.86 -17.40
CA ILE A 522 13.46 -8.20 -16.11
C ILE A 522 13.98 -6.78 -16.19
N ASN A 523 13.23 -5.94 -16.86
CA ASN A 523 13.47 -4.51 -16.99
C ASN A 523 12.15 -3.74 -17.03
N VAL A 524 12.23 -2.41 -16.94
CA VAL A 524 11.09 -1.51 -16.89
C VAL A 524 10.20 -1.63 -18.13
N SER A 525 10.80 -1.48 -19.34
CA SER A 525 10.03 -1.48 -20.58
C SER A 525 9.36 -2.83 -20.84
N TYR A 526 10.10 -3.92 -20.73
CA TYR A 526 9.53 -5.27 -20.93
C TYR A 526 8.39 -5.58 -19.96
N THR A 527 8.52 -5.12 -18.70
CA THR A 527 7.46 -5.33 -17.69
C THR A 527 6.23 -4.48 -17.98
N ALA A 528 6.40 -3.24 -18.44
CA ALA A 528 5.30 -2.38 -18.86
C ALA A 528 4.60 -2.92 -20.11
N ASP A 529 5.36 -3.34 -21.12
CA ASP A 529 4.83 -3.96 -22.35
C ASP A 529 4.01 -5.22 -22.02
N MET A 530 4.52 -6.07 -21.14
CA MET A 530 3.80 -7.27 -20.68
C MET A 530 2.48 -6.93 -19.97
N GLU A 531 2.44 -5.87 -19.15
CA GLU A 531 1.19 -5.41 -18.54
C GLU A 531 0.20 -4.88 -19.60
N ALA A 532 0.69 -4.19 -20.64
CA ALA A 532 -0.12 -3.75 -21.76
C ALA A 532 -0.64 -4.94 -22.59
N HIS A 533 0.20 -5.95 -22.86
CA HIS A 533 -0.22 -7.18 -23.54
C HIS A 533 -1.31 -7.94 -22.76
N LEU A 534 -1.23 -7.97 -21.43
CA LEU A 534 -2.28 -8.54 -20.59
C LEU A 534 -3.60 -7.74 -20.67
N ASP A 535 -3.52 -6.41 -20.84
CA ASP A 535 -4.69 -5.56 -21.08
C ASP A 535 -5.29 -5.82 -22.48
N GLU A 536 -4.45 -6.01 -23.51
CA GLU A 536 -4.88 -6.40 -24.86
C GLU A 536 -5.56 -7.78 -24.88
N ILE A 537 -5.04 -8.76 -24.10
CA ILE A 537 -5.70 -10.08 -23.94
C ILE A 537 -7.07 -9.90 -23.28
N ALA A 538 -7.17 -9.07 -22.25
CA ALA A 538 -8.44 -8.78 -21.60
C ALA A 538 -9.47 -8.10 -22.52
N GLY A 539 -9.01 -7.37 -23.52
CA GLY A 539 -9.85 -6.77 -24.56
C GLY A 539 -10.06 -7.64 -25.81
N GLY A 540 -9.64 -8.92 -25.80
CA GLY A 540 -9.77 -9.85 -26.91
C GLY A 540 -8.89 -9.53 -28.14
N LYS A 541 -7.91 -8.63 -28.00
CA LYS A 541 -7.06 -8.14 -29.10
C LYS A 541 -5.77 -8.94 -29.29
N ARG A 542 -5.41 -9.79 -28.35
CA ARG A 542 -4.17 -10.59 -28.35
C ARG A 542 -4.41 -12.02 -27.92
N ASN A 543 -3.69 -12.96 -28.54
CA ASN A 543 -3.76 -14.38 -28.20
C ASN A 543 -2.86 -14.65 -26.95
N ASN A 544 -3.42 -15.25 -25.93
CA ASN A 544 -2.75 -15.55 -24.69
C ASN A 544 -1.69 -16.68 -24.79
N ILE A 545 -1.92 -17.68 -25.63
CA ILE A 545 -0.97 -18.79 -25.83
C ILE A 545 0.26 -18.33 -26.61
N GLU A 546 0.06 -17.51 -27.65
CA GLU A 546 1.17 -16.91 -28.40
C GLU A 546 2.05 -16.03 -27.50
N GLU A 547 1.44 -15.25 -26.60
CA GLU A 547 2.16 -14.43 -25.63
C GLU A 547 2.99 -15.28 -24.66
N LEU A 548 2.43 -16.37 -24.14
CA LEU A 548 3.13 -17.32 -23.28
C LEU A 548 4.29 -18.01 -24.01
N GLN A 549 4.10 -18.39 -25.29
CA GLN A 549 5.14 -19.02 -26.10
C GLN A 549 6.29 -18.05 -26.37
N GLN A 550 6.00 -16.82 -26.81
CA GLN A 550 7.02 -15.78 -27.04
C GLN A 550 7.83 -15.48 -25.79
N PHE A 551 7.15 -15.45 -24.63
CA PHE A 551 7.83 -15.29 -23.35
C PHE A 551 8.73 -16.48 -23.04
N TRP A 552 8.23 -17.71 -23.17
CA TRP A 552 8.96 -18.94 -22.84
C TRP A 552 10.23 -19.08 -23.69
N ASP A 553 10.13 -18.83 -25.01
CA ASP A 553 11.23 -18.95 -25.96
C ASP A 553 12.40 -17.99 -25.63
N LYS A 554 12.09 -16.84 -25.03
CA LYS A 554 13.08 -15.89 -24.53
C LYS A 554 13.62 -16.27 -23.16
N PHE A 555 12.75 -16.72 -22.26
CA PHE A 555 13.04 -16.88 -20.84
C PHE A 555 13.79 -18.18 -20.51
N ASP A 556 13.38 -19.33 -21.09
CA ASP A 556 13.97 -20.64 -20.73
C ASP A 556 15.47 -20.72 -21.09
N PRO A 557 15.96 -20.25 -22.24
CA PRO A 557 17.40 -20.24 -22.53
C PRO A 557 18.19 -19.38 -21.55
N LEU A 558 17.66 -18.24 -21.10
CA LEU A 558 18.31 -17.41 -20.08
C LEU A 558 18.43 -18.13 -18.75
N VAL A 559 17.41 -18.87 -18.36
CA VAL A 559 17.46 -19.68 -17.11
C VAL A 559 18.50 -20.78 -17.21
N GLN A 560 18.60 -21.49 -18.34
CA GLN A 560 19.62 -22.51 -18.54
C GLN A 560 21.02 -21.90 -18.49
N ASN A 561 21.27 -20.83 -19.24
CA ASN A 561 22.55 -20.11 -19.23
C ASN A 561 22.94 -19.68 -17.80
N ALA A 562 21.98 -19.18 -17.02
CA ALA A 562 22.24 -18.77 -15.64
C ALA A 562 22.51 -19.97 -14.71
N TYR A 563 21.87 -21.12 -14.93
CA TYR A 563 22.21 -22.34 -14.18
C TYR A 563 23.66 -22.79 -14.45
N ASP A 564 24.14 -22.68 -15.68
CA ASP A 564 25.46 -23.14 -16.06
C ASP A 564 26.56 -22.16 -15.61
N HIS A 565 26.36 -20.88 -15.81
CA HIS A 565 27.44 -19.86 -15.68
C HIS A 565 27.35 -18.99 -14.43
N MET A 566 26.17 -18.85 -13.77
CA MET A 566 26.07 -18.06 -12.54
C MET A 566 26.86 -18.72 -11.40
N GLU A 567 27.86 -18.02 -10.89
CA GLU A 567 28.65 -18.46 -9.77
C GLU A 567 27.81 -18.62 -8.49
N LYS A 568 28.15 -19.62 -7.69
CA LYS A 568 27.57 -19.77 -6.36
C LYS A 568 28.25 -18.79 -5.40
N ARG A 569 27.43 -18.05 -4.65
CA ARG A 569 27.94 -17.24 -3.55
C ARG A 569 28.69 -18.14 -2.57
N GLU A 570 29.93 -17.84 -2.32
CA GLU A 570 30.67 -18.50 -1.25
C GLU A 570 30.00 -18.22 0.10
N LEU A 571 29.85 -19.27 0.87
CA LEU A 571 29.32 -19.14 2.23
C LEU A 571 30.45 -18.62 3.12
N GLU A 572 30.14 -17.63 3.95
CA GLU A 572 31.07 -17.16 4.98
C GLU A 572 31.39 -18.31 5.93
N ARG A 573 32.65 -18.69 5.98
CA ARG A 573 33.14 -19.82 6.81
C ARG A 573 33.34 -19.36 8.24
N THR A 574 32.99 -20.21 9.20
CA THR A 574 33.20 -19.90 10.63
C THR A 574 34.60 -20.25 11.11
N GLY A 575 35.37 -21.06 10.34
CA GLY A 575 36.64 -21.66 10.77
C GLY A 575 36.47 -22.90 11.66
N GLU A 576 35.24 -23.27 11.99
CA GLU A 576 34.96 -24.46 12.83
C GLU A 576 34.53 -25.65 11.98
N LEU A 577 34.76 -26.84 12.48
CA LEU A 577 34.35 -28.10 11.84
C LEU A 577 33.03 -28.60 12.44
N CYS A 578 32.23 -29.23 11.59
CA CYS A 578 30.98 -29.85 11.99
C CYS A 578 31.22 -31.09 12.85
N PRO A 579 30.68 -31.18 14.06
CA PRO A 579 30.89 -32.31 14.95
C PRO A 579 30.25 -33.62 14.45
N GLU A 580 29.27 -33.53 13.51
CA GLU A 580 28.62 -34.75 12.97
C GLU A 580 29.33 -35.33 11.75
N CYS A 581 29.96 -34.54 10.91
CA CYS A 581 30.52 -35.01 9.64
C CYS A 581 31.93 -34.49 9.32
N GLY A 582 32.56 -33.71 10.19
CA GLY A 582 33.90 -33.14 10.02
C GLY A 582 34.06 -32.07 8.95
N SER A 583 32.98 -31.69 8.24
CA SER A 583 33.05 -30.62 7.22
C SER A 583 32.94 -29.25 7.87
N GLU A 584 33.33 -28.19 7.16
CA GLU A 584 33.29 -26.82 7.69
C GLU A 584 31.88 -26.34 8.04
N LEU A 585 31.80 -25.52 9.07
CA LEU A 585 30.59 -24.77 9.41
C LEU A 585 30.60 -23.42 8.71
N VAL A 586 29.39 -23.01 8.26
CA VAL A 586 29.19 -21.78 7.48
C VAL A 586 27.98 -21.00 8.01
N TYR A 587 28.05 -19.69 7.85
CA TYR A 587 26.90 -18.82 8.13
C TYR A 587 25.85 -18.94 7.03
N ARG A 588 24.58 -19.10 7.42
CA ARG A 588 23.43 -19.07 6.52
C ARG A 588 22.36 -18.11 7.03
N ASN A 589 21.61 -17.51 6.13
CA ASN A 589 20.47 -16.67 6.48
C ASN A 589 19.19 -17.51 6.57
N GLY A 590 18.61 -17.60 7.76
CA GLY A 590 17.35 -18.28 8.02
C GLY A 590 16.18 -17.32 8.20
N ARG A 591 14.98 -17.89 8.45
CA ARG A 591 13.76 -17.11 8.71
C ARG A 591 13.88 -16.20 9.94
N TYR A 592 14.73 -16.55 10.89
CA TYR A 592 14.89 -15.87 12.18
C TYR A 592 16.22 -15.14 12.32
N GLY A 593 17.00 -15.01 11.23
CA GLY A 593 18.30 -14.35 11.22
C GLY A 593 19.43 -15.24 10.70
N LYS A 594 20.66 -14.77 10.86
CA LYS A 594 21.89 -15.48 10.52
C LYS A 594 22.08 -16.65 11.50
N PHE A 595 22.44 -17.83 11.01
CA PHE A 595 22.72 -19.03 11.83
C PHE A 595 23.85 -19.82 11.23
N VAL A 596 24.54 -20.62 12.06
CA VAL A 596 25.65 -21.49 11.65
C VAL A 596 25.13 -22.88 11.34
N SER A 597 25.53 -23.45 10.20
CA SER A 597 25.18 -24.81 9.79
C SER A 597 26.32 -25.49 9.04
N CYS A 598 26.22 -26.80 8.93
CA CYS A 598 27.18 -27.56 8.13
C CYS A 598 27.12 -27.20 6.64
N ILE A 599 28.28 -27.05 5.98
CA ILE A 599 28.39 -26.78 4.55
C ILE A 599 27.73 -27.88 3.70
N ASN A 600 27.75 -29.14 4.19
CA ASN A 600 27.16 -30.30 3.52
C ASN A 600 25.64 -30.42 3.61
N PHE A 601 24.93 -29.40 4.09
CA PHE A 601 23.48 -29.44 4.04
C PHE A 601 22.98 -29.57 2.58
N PRO A 602 22.01 -30.45 2.27
CA PRO A 602 21.09 -31.17 3.19
C PRO A 602 21.56 -32.56 3.64
N LYS A 603 22.76 -33.04 3.22
CA LYS A 603 23.26 -34.36 3.61
C LYS A 603 23.57 -34.42 5.12
N CYS A 604 24.23 -33.40 5.65
CA CYS A 604 24.38 -33.16 7.07
C CYS A 604 23.48 -32.01 7.50
N ARG A 605 22.62 -32.22 8.50
CA ARG A 605 21.65 -31.24 8.97
C ARG A 605 22.06 -30.51 10.25
N TYR A 606 23.34 -30.63 10.62
CA TYR A 606 23.85 -29.97 11.82
C TYR A 606 23.68 -28.43 11.72
N THR A 607 23.17 -27.83 12.80
CA THR A 607 23.06 -26.38 12.99
C THR A 607 23.57 -26.04 14.38
N LYS A 608 24.47 -25.04 14.48
CA LYS A 608 24.98 -24.51 15.73
C LYS A 608 24.11 -23.31 16.12
N SER A 609 23.58 -23.30 17.34
CA SER A 609 22.96 -22.11 17.92
C SER A 609 24.07 -21.15 18.37
N GLU A 610 24.04 -19.87 17.98
CA GLU A 610 25.00 -18.87 18.44
C GLU A 610 24.81 -18.49 19.93
N GLU A 611 23.65 -18.79 20.49
CA GLU A 611 23.38 -18.58 21.92
C GLU A 611 23.70 -19.92 22.65
N GLU A 612 24.69 -19.88 23.53
CA GLU A 612 24.84 -20.93 24.53
C GLU A 612 23.53 -21.08 25.30
N PRO A 613 23.00 -22.31 25.45
CA PRO A 613 21.76 -22.49 26.18
C PRO A 613 21.99 -22.01 27.62
N GLN A 614 21.36 -20.89 27.99
CA GLN A 614 21.36 -20.48 29.40
C GLN A 614 20.69 -21.57 30.21
N GLU A 615 21.50 -22.29 31.00
CA GLU A 615 21.00 -23.27 31.93
C GLU A 615 20.11 -22.58 32.96
N SER A 616 18.99 -23.17 33.23
CA SER A 616 18.10 -22.77 34.31
C SER A 616 18.33 -23.71 35.50
N ASP A 617 18.19 -23.20 36.70
CA ASP A 617 18.23 -24.03 37.93
C ASP A 617 17.04 -25.00 38.03
N GLU A 618 16.09 -24.91 37.10
CA GLU A 618 14.93 -25.80 37.06
C GLU A 618 15.28 -27.15 36.45
N VAL A 619 14.78 -28.24 37.07
CA VAL A 619 14.89 -29.60 36.57
C VAL A 619 13.63 -30.05 35.85
N CYS A 620 13.78 -30.85 34.83
CA CYS A 620 12.68 -31.39 34.05
C CYS A 620 11.82 -32.35 34.91
N PRO A 621 10.51 -32.10 35.05
CA PRO A 621 9.65 -32.94 35.85
C PRO A 621 9.48 -34.36 35.31
N ASN A 622 9.86 -34.64 34.07
CA ASN A 622 9.68 -35.95 33.44
C ASN A 622 10.95 -36.83 33.47
N CYS A 623 12.15 -36.22 33.38
CA CYS A 623 13.38 -37.00 33.28
C CYS A 623 14.52 -36.55 34.22
N GLY A 624 14.28 -35.52 35.05
CA GLY A 624 15.27 -35.01 36.01
C GLY A 624 16.44 -34.22 35.41
N ALA A 625 16.55 -34.12 34.08
CA ALA A 625 17.62 -33.34 33.44
C ALA A 625 17.37 -31.83 33.62
N ARG A 626 18.40 -31.00 33.59
CA ARG A 626 18.27 -29.55 33.67
C ARG A 626 17.44 -28.99 32.50
N MET A 627 16.73 -27.91 32.75
CA MET A 627 16.01 -27.20 31.69
C MET A 627 16.88 -26.05 31.14
N VAL A 628 16.80 -25.84 29.84
CA VAL A 628 17.53 -24.79 29.13
C VAL A 628 16.58 -23.78 28.50
N MET A 629 16.93 -22.49 28.54
CA MET A 629 16.14 -21.41 27.95
C MET A 629 16.31 -21.44 26.44
N LYS A 630 15.18 -21.47 25.72
CA LYS A 630 15.14 -21.36 24.24
C LYS A 630 14.17 -20.27 23.81
N LYS A 631 14.50 -19.58 22.71
CA LYS A 631 13.61 -18.60 22.08
C LYS A 631 12.70 -19.29 21.05
N GLY A 632 11.39 -19.07 21.14
CA GLY A 632 10.40 -19.58 20.21
C GLY A 632 9.49 -18.50 19.63
N ARG A 633 8.58 -18.89 18.73
CA ARG A 633 7.65 -17.96 18.05
C ARG A 633 6.81 -17.08 19.00
N TYR A 634 6.60 -17.53 20.23
CA TYR A 634 5.75 -16.86 21.23
C TYR A 634 6.55 -16.29 22.41
N GLY A 635 7.86 -16.21 22.30
CA GLY A 635 8.79 -15.74 23.34
C GLY A 635 9.68 -16.84 23.88
N SER A 636 10.48 -16.51 24.90
CA SER A 636 11.39 -17.46 25.56
C SER A 636 10.60 -18.50 26.36
N PHE A 637 11.10 -19.74 26.38
CA PHE A 637 10.54 -20.87 27.12
C PHE A 637 11.66 -21.80 27.60
N LEU A 638 11.41 -22.58 28.64
CA LEU A 638 12.32 -23.61 29.09
C LEU A 638 12.03 -24.94 28.38
N ALA A 639 13.03 -25.56 27.85
CA ALA A 639 12.99 -26.89 27.25
C ALA A 639 13.94 -27.83 27.99
N CYS A 640 13.59 -29.10 28.06
CA CYS A 640 14.49 -30.11 28.64
C CYS A 640 15.79 -30.22 27.84
N SER A 641 16.95 -30.25 28.52
CA SER A 641 18.27 -30.44 27.89
C SER A 641 18.39 -31.78 27.17
N ASN A 642 17.61 -32.75 27.58
CA ASN A 642 17.60 -34.11 26.98
C ASN A 642 16.66 -34.25 25.77
N TYR A 643 16.39 -33.14 25.06
CA TYR A 643 15.67 -33.16 23.78
C TYR A 643 16.60 -33.73 22.68
N PRO A 644 16.12 -34.65 21.82
CA PRO A 644 14.74 -35.03 21.52
C PRO A 644 14.15 -36.19 22.33
N GLN A 645 14.91 -36.82 23.21
CA GLN A 645 14.44 -37.94 24.02
C GLN A 645 13.35 -37.53 25.02
N CYS A 646 13.51 -36.36 25.62
CA CYS A 646 12.50 -35.76 26.47
C CYS A 646 11.97 -34.45 25.84
N LYS A 647 10.68 -34.39 25.54
CA LYS A 647 10.02 -33.25 24.84
C LYS A 647 9.37 -32.28 25.81
N THR A 648 9.74 -32.26 27.06
CA THR A 648 9.15 -31.39 28.08
C THR A 648 9.49 -29.93 27.83
N ILE A 649 8.46 -29.06 27.82
CA ILE A 649 8.56 -27.60 27.63
C ILE A 649 7.79 -26.90 28.73
N LYS A 650 8.36 -25.84 29.32
CA LYS A 650 7.73 -24.99 30.33
C LYS A 650 7.72 -23.53 29.85
N SER A 651 6.58 -22.87 29.87
CA SER A 651 6.48 -21.45 29.51
C SER A 651 6.98 -20.59 30.65
N LEU A 652 7.82 -19.59 30.36
CA LEU A 652 8.30 -18.59 31.33
C LEU A 652 7.26 -17.53 31.67
N LYS A 653 6.17 -17.44 30.89
CA LYS A 653 5.04 -16.57 31.26
C LYS A 653 4.16 -17.31 32.25
N GLU A 654 4.17 -16.89 33.51
CA GLU A 654 3.13 -17.28 34.45
C GLU A 654 1.77 -16.95 33.85
N LYS A 655 0.95 -17.97 33.66
CA LYS A 655 -0.46 -17.77 33.38
C LYS A 655 -1.06 -17.17 34.64
N ALA A 656 -1.44 -15.90 34.59
CA ALA A 656 -2.21 -15.29 35.67
C ALA A 656 -3.32 -16.28 36.05
N LYS A 657 -3.35 -16.71 37.34
CA LYS A 657 -4.39 -17.60 37.85
C LYS A 657 -5.72 -16.93 37.59
N PRO A 658 -6.75 -17.66 37.10
CA PRO A 658 -8.07 -17.09 36.91
C PRO A 658 -8.58 -16.59 38.24
N GLU A 659 -9.04 -15.33 38.32
CA GLU A 659 -9.58 -14.74 39.52
C GLU A 659 -11.06 -15.21 39.70
N PRO A 660 -11.43 -15.81 40.80
CA PRO A 660 -12.81 -16.18 41.06
C PRO A 660 -13.69 -14.92 41.17
N THR A 661 -14.92 -14.99 40.66
CA THR A 661 -15.86 -13.86 40.69
C THR A 661 -16.92 -14.01 41.79
N GLY A 662 -16.98 -15.13 42.50
CA GLY A 662 -18.00 -15.43 43.47
C GLY A 662 -19.38 -15.78 42.89
N GLU A 663 -19.51 -15.76 41.54
CA GLU A 663 -20.77 -16.10 40.87
C GLU A 663 -20.73 -17.52 40.32
N MET A 664 -21.86 -18.19 40.28
CA MET A 664 -21.99 -19.55 39.75
C MET A 664 -22.44 -19.54 38.28
N CYS A 665 -21.95 -20.47 37.51
CA CYS A 665 -22.30 -20.64 36.11
C CYS A 665 -23.74 -21.13 35.96
N PRO A 666 -24.61 -20.45 35.22
CA PRO A 666 -26.00 -20.84 35.07
C PRO A 666 -26.20 -22.14 34.27
N GLU A 667 -25.19 -22.58 33.52
CA GLU A 667 -25.27 -23.79 32.69
C GLU A 667 -24.79 -25.05 33.41
N CYS A 668 -23.82 -24.94 34.32
CA CYS A 668 -23.21 -26.14 34.92
C CYS A 668 -22.92 -26.04 36.42
N GLY A 669 -23.29 -24.94 37.07
CA GLY A 669 -23.14 -24.76 38.52
C GLY A 669 -21.71 -24.60 39.05
N HIS A 670 -20.69 -24.55 38.19
CA HIS A 670 -19.31 -24.25 38.60
C HIS A 670 -19.08 -22.74 38.69
N GLU A 671 -18.09 -22.34 39.47
CA GLU A 671 -17.77 -20.93 39.68
C GLU A 671 -17.34 -20.23 38.35
N LEU A 672 -17.76 -18.98 38.20
CA LEU A 672 -17.28 -18.13 37.10
C LEU A 672 -15.95 -17.48 37.49
N VAL A 673 -15.02 -17.43 36.55
CA VAL A 673 -13.66 -16.90 36.75
C VAL A 673 -13.32 -15.86 35.71
N ARG A 674 -12.61 -14.82 36.12
CA ARG A 674 -12.11 -13.77 35.23
C ARG A 674 -10.82 -14.25 34.54
N ARG A 675 -10.81 -14.24 33.20
CA ARG A 675 -9.70 -14.69 32.35
C ARG A 675 -9.32 -13.63 31.31
N LYS A 676 -8.07 -13.62 30.89
CA LYS A 676 -7.63 -12.82 29.74
C LYS A 676 -7.70 -13.64 28.46
N SER A 677 -8.29 -13.07 27.41
CA SER A 677 -8.34 -13.68 26.08
C SER A 677 -6.94 -13.69 25.44
N ARG A 678 -6.76 -14.44 24.37
CA ARG A 678 -5.54 -14.45 23.53
C ARG A 678 -5.14 -13.04 23.01
N TYR A 679 -6.09 -12.14 22.96
CA TYR A 679 -5.91 -10.76 22.48
C TYR A 679 -5.80 -9.73 23.62
N GLY A 680 -5.63 -10.18 24.88
CA GLY A 680 -5.44 -9.32 26.06
C GLY A 680 -6.72 -8.74 26.67
N THR A 681 -7.90 -9.00 26.09
CA THR A 681 -9.19 -8.58 26.68
C THR A 681 -9.60 -9.50 27.82
N THR A 682 -10.07 -8.91 28.91
CA THR A 682 -10.58 -9.64 30.08
C THR A 682 -12.04 -10.04 29.86
N PHE A 683 -12.40 -11.27 30.20
CA PHE A 683 -13.77 -11.78 30.16
C PHE A 683 -14.05 -12.72 31.34
N VAL A 684 -15.31 -12.87 31.70
CA VAL A 684 -15.77 -13.78 32.75
C VAL A 684 -16.31 -15.04 32.08
N GLY A 685 -15.77 -16.20 32.42
CA GLY A 685 -16.16 -17.48 31.84
C GLY A 685 -16.15 -18.59 32.88
N CYS A 686 -16.81 -19.71 32.59
CA CYS A 686 -16.93 -20.84 33.51
C CYS A 686 -15.55 -21.47 33.83
N SER A 687 -15.31 -21.80 35.10
CA SER A 687 -14.10 -22.49 35.55
C SER A 687 -13.98 -23.90 34.98
N ASN A 688 -15.08 -24.55 34.63
CA ASN A 688 -15.16 -25.90 34.07
C ASN A 688 -14.86 -25.98 32.56
N TYR A 689 -14.28 -24.92 31.98
CA TYR A 689 -13.79 -24.97 30.58
C TYR A 689 -12.64 -25.99 30.44
N PRO A 690 -12.64 -26.85 29.40
CA PRO A 690 -13.47 -26.79 28.16
C PRO A 690 -14.82 -27.55 28.19
N LYS A 691 -15.16 -28.22 29.29
CA LYS A 691 -16.42 -28.97 29.38
C LYS A 691 -17.66 -28.06 29.36
N CYS A 692 -17.58 -26.88 30.00
CA CYS A 692 -18.58 -25.83 29.89
C CYS A 692 -17.97 -24.60 29.22
N ARG A 693 -18.66 -24.07 28.20
CA ARG A 693 -18.18 -22.95 27.40
C ARG A 693 -18.88 -21.63 27.69
N TYR A 694 -19.58 -21.55 28.77
CA TYR A 694 -20.34 -20.35 29.16
C TYR A 694 -19.42 -19.15 29.37
N ILE A 695 -19.79 -17.99 28.77
CA ILE A 695 -19.14 -16.69 28.92
C ILE A 695 -20.21 -15.67 29.27
N LYS A 696 -20.05 -14.98 30.43
CA LYS A 696 -20.94 -13.91 30.86
C LYS A 696 -20.76 -12.67 29.99
N LYS A 697 -21.83 -12.21 29.35
CA LYS A 697 -21.84 -10.94 28.62
C LYS A 697 -21.99 -9.79 29.61
N GLU A 698 -20.90 -9.04 29.88
CA GLU A 698 -21.03 -7.80 30.67
C GLU A 698 -21.61 -6.70 29.79
N PRO A 699 -22.57 -5.87 30.26
CA PRO A 699 -22.98 -4.67 29.53
C PRO A 699 -21.81 -3.70 29.47
N LYS A 700 -21.58 -3.12 28.29
CA LYS A 700 -20.50 -2.13 28.06
C LYS A 700 -20.74 -0.94 28.98
N ALA A 701 -19.93 -0.79 30.05
CA ALA A 701 -19.90 0.39 30.88
C ALA A 701 -19.51 1.63 30.02
N ALA A 702 -20.31 2.68 30.10
CA ALA A 702 -20.05 3.96 29.50
C ALA A 702 -18.72 4.51 30.04
N LYS A 703 -17.81 4.85 29.16
CA LYS A 703 -16.55 5.49 29.52
C LYS A 703 -16.82 6.87 30.12
N GLN A 704 -16.68 6.98 31.43
CA GLN A 704 -16.62 8.27 32.09
C GLN A 704 -15.35 9.01 31.61
N SER A 705 -15.55 10.20 31.10
CA SER A 705 -14.51 11.15 30.73
C SER A 705 -13.76 11.60 31.99
N LYS A 706 -12.46 11.36 32.07
CA LYS A 706 -11.60 12.00 33.05
C LYS A 706 -11.50 13.48 32.72
N ALA A 707 -12.21 14.29 33.53
CA ALA A 707 -12.00 15.74 33.59
C ALA A 707 -10.56 16.04 34.08
N LYS A 708 -9.85 16.84 33.33
CA LYS A 708 -8.59 17.44 33.77
C LYS A 708 -8.91 18.45 34.89
N LYS A 709 -8.41 18.22 36.08
CA LYS A 709 -8.22 19.26 37.08
C LYS A 709 -7.20 20.26 36.58
N THR A 710 -7.64 21.46 36.36
CA THR A 710 -6.78 22.64 36.29
C THR A 710 -6.54 23.09 37.72
N GLU A 711 -5.30 22.98 38.23
CA GLU A 711 -4.84 23.72 39.39
C GLU A 711 -4.34 25.07 38.90
N SER A 712 -5.06 26.10 39.34
CA SER A 712 -4.58 27.49 39.36
C SER A 712 -3.64 27.65 40.56
N GLY A 713 -2.43 28.09 40.30
CA GLY A 713 -1.50 28.57 41.30
C GLY A 713 -1.06 29.97 40.88
N ASP A 714 -1.59 30.94 41.63
CA ASP A 714 -1.09 32.31 41.70
C ASP A 714 0.27 32.33 42.36
N GLU A 715 1.05 33.32 41.99
CA GLU A 715 2.03 34.13 42.73
C GLU A 715 3.44 34.27 42.10
N ALA A 716 3.73 35.55 41.97
CA ALA A 716 4.97 36.34 41.81
C ALA A 716 5.43 36.62 40.40
#